data_b2e9ad80d5016065abc634d5c7a6982a
#
_entry.id   b2e9ad80d5016065abc634d5c7a6982a
#
_cell.length_a   1.000
_cell.length_b   1.000
_cell.length_c   1.000
_cell.angle_alpha   90.00
_cell.angle_beta   90.00
_cell.angle_gamma   90.00
#
_symmetry.space_group_name_H-M   'P 1'
#
loop_
_entity.id
_entity.type
_entity.pdbx_description
1 polymer ?
#
loop_
_entity_poly.entity_id
_entity_poly.type
_entity_poly.pdbx_seq_one_letter_code
_entity_poly.pdbx_strand_id
1 'polypeptide(L)'
;MGGRRLVEALAARCPNVRLADVPNRHAGAWSELARRLRLGIDYFRFLDPMYARAIHLRKRAQDRTPRIVVRLAGSSLGSWLGGPAGILRILRFLERGIPGASALEAFLSSEAPDVLLITPLVDMGSPQLDHHAAARRFGIRTVLPVASWDHLSSKALLRAIPERVILWNEKQRTEAIEMHGVPADRIVVTGAQCYDQWFDRRPAVGYQAFCDRVGLQSDRPFVLYVCSSLFKGTTFEPAFTERWIQAIRASSDPRLKDIGILVRPHPARMDEWKQVDLTGYHNVAFWGAHPVDAEAKEDYFDSLYYSAAVVGINTSAFIEAAVVGKPVFTVLEPEISENNQEGTLHLQYLLDEDSGVLRAARSLEEHVPQLAAALAGHGGGDGKAARFVDGFVRPFGRAEAATPRFVAAVEQVAAMPAPLPEKRGAGATIACVLLFPVACALSIHLRTQPWRKRTRNRLLRKYERVKLSILRWVKQRVTDQFIAAGKRRKKATPIAASALTPKAGHQRDPAKTLAGTEFREAKQTRELVTVLGRSGRPIILGPWLSETGFELLYWIPFLAWAKAYGNFNPERLLVISRGGAAPWYRHITPHYEEIFSFFTPNEFRAANERRIVEQQGRQKHVEVTSFDREILARVQAKRGLGGAELLHPSQMYQLFDHFWLQRTPVTLIEAFSVFTPLPAPPPSGILAQLPEHYVAAKFYGNVALPGTPENRQFVTTYLADLASRVDVVLLNTTERFDDHDDFPPSLRGRLHSIDHLMTPENNLAVQTEVIRGARGFVGTYGGFSYLAPLCGTNTLAFYSHASGFRFDHLEVAKRVFSALGARSGAGQTLRCGTFTEVDLRAADVLRLGFAGADHTSIGVAR
;
A
#
# COMPACT_ATOMS: atom_id res chain seq x y z
N MET A 1 14.94 -0.55 25.75
CA MET A 1 14.91 -0.46 27.25
C MET A 1 14.29 -1.70 27.88
N GLY A 2 13.27 -2.35 27.30
CA GLY A 2 12.59 -3.53 27.91
C GLY A 2 13.50 -4.76 28.11
N GLY A 3 14.33 -5.10 27.13
CA GLY A 3 15.20 -6.27 27.23
C GLY A 3 16.21 -6.23 28.37
N ARG A 4 16.77 -5.06 28.67
CA ARG A 4 17.73 -4.90 29.77
C ARG A 4 17.08 -5.18 31.12
N ARG A 5 15.91 -4.60 31.39
CA ARG A 5 15.14 -4.84 32.64
C ARG A 5 14.79 -6.31 32.84
N LEU A 6 14.46 -7.01 31.76
CA LEU A 6 14.16 -8.45 31.81
C LEU A 6 15.39 -9.25 32.23
N VAL A 7 16.57 -8.98 31.66
CA VAL A 7 17.82 -9.68 32.00
C VAL A 7 18.29 -9.30 33.43
N GLU A 8 18.12 -8.06 33.86
CA GLU A 8 18.36 -7.62 35.23
C GLU A 8 17.47 -8.38 36.25
N ALA A 9 16.20 -8.51 35.95
CA ALA A 9 15.25 -9.28 36.77
C ALA A 9 15.61 -10.79 36.79
N LEU A 10 16.08 -11.33 35.68
CA LEU A 10 16.56 -12.71 35.60
C LEU A 10 17.84 -12.92 36.40
N ALA A 11 18.80 -12.04 36.23
CA ALA A 11 20.08 -12.08 36.96
C ALA A 11 19.90 -11.97 38.49
N ALA A 12 18.90 -11.23 38.94
CA ALA A 12 18.53 -11.14 40.36
C ALA A 12 17.99 -12.46 40.94
N ARG A 13 17.41 -13.34 40.10
CA ARG A 13 16.86 -14.64 40.53
C ARG A 13 17.78 -15.82 40.26
N CYS A 14 18.70 -15.67 39.30
CA CYS A 14 19.58 -16.73 38.83
C CYS A 14 21.03 -16.28 38.99
N PRO A 15 21.78 -16.73 40.04
CA PRO A 15 23.14 -16.26 40.34
C PRO A 15 24.15 -16.58 39.21
N ASN A 16 23.81 -17.57 38.35
CA ASN A 16 24.65 -17.94 37.21
C ASN A 16 24.39 -17.06 35.97
N VAL A 17 23.44 -16.11 36.02
CA VAL A 17 23.13 -15.20 34.93
C VAL A 17 23.82 -13.85 35.18
N ARG A 18 24.70 -13.44 34.28
CA ARG A 18 25.36 -12.14 34.28
C ARG A 18 24.92 -11.28 33.10
N LEU A 19 24.50 -10.04 33.38
CA LEU A 19 24.26 -9.05 32.36
C LEU A 19 25.56 -8.37 31.94
N ALA A 20 25.83 -8.36 30.64
CA ALA A 20 26.93 -7.64 30.05
C ALA A 20 26.50 -6.85 28.82
N ASP A 21 27.14 -5.73 28.56
CA ASP A 21 26.96 -4.99 27.32
C ASP A 21 27.89 -5.59 26.24
N VAL A 22 27.33 -6.29 25.28
CA VAL A 22 28.09 -6.89 24.20
C VAL A 22 28.56 -5.81 23.23
N PRO A 23 29.89 -5.66 23.01
CA PRO A 23 30.40 -4.64 22.11
C PRO A 23 30.05 -4.96 20.65
N ASN A 24 29.61 -3.95 19.96
CA ASN A 24 29.48 -4.00 18.52
C ASN A 24 30.73 -3.43 17.83
N ARG A 25 30.83 -3.60 16.53
CA ARG A 25 31.81 -2.90 15.72
C ARG A 25 31.72 -1.40 15.97
N HIS A 26 32.88 -0.77 16.24
CA HIS A 26 32.93 0.69 16.41
C HIS A 26 32.28 1.42 15.22
N ALA A 27 31.49 2.46 15.54
CA ALA A 27 30.88 3.30 14.53
C ALA A 27 31.94 3.97 13.65
N GLY A 28 31.83 3.81 12.33
CA GLY A 28 32.77 4.36 11.38
C GLY A 28 32.61 3.80 9.98
N ALA A 29 33.58 4.08 9.12
CA ALA A 29 33.49 3.72 7.70
C ALA A 29 33.31 2.21 7.48
N TRP A 30 34.02 1.37 8.20
CA TRP A 30 33.92 -0.09 8.07
C TRP A 30 32.58 -0.63 8.58
N SER A 31 32.00 -0.06 9.62
CA SER A 31 30.66 -0.42 10.09
C SER A 31 29.61 -0.06 9.06
N GLU A 32 29.67 1.14 8.51
CA GLU A 32 28.73 1.59 7.49
C GLU A 32 28.89 0.82 6.18
N LEU A 33 30.13 0.50 5.79
CA LEU A 33 30.41 -0.30 4.59
C LEU A 33 29.89 -1.72 4.72
N ALA A 34 30.14 -2.38 5.87
CA ALA A 34 29.59 -3.70 6.17
C ALA A 34 28.06 -3.70 6.07
N ARG A 35 27.41 -2.72 6.70
CA ARG A 35 25.94 -2.57 6.64
C ARG A 35 25.44 -2.41 5.20
N ARG A 36 26.09 -1.58 4.38
CA ARG A 36 25.69 -1.35 2.98
C ARG A 36 25.85 -2.59 2.11
N LEU A 37 26.96 -3.31 2.25
CA LEU A 37 27.16 -4.57 1.51
C LEU A 37 26.12 -5.61 1.92
N ARG A 38 25.88 -5.76 3.22
CA ARG A 38 24.87 -6.69 3.76
C ARG A 38 23.47 -6.38 3.29
N LEU A 39 23.06 -5.12 3.30
CA LEU A 39 21.76 -4.68 2.75
C LEU A 39 21.65 -4.98 1.25
N GLY A 40 22.72 -4.78 0.48
CA GLY A 40 22.74 -5.15 -0.93
C GLY A 40 22.54 -6.66 -1.14
N ILE A 41 23.22 -7.49 -0.37
CA ILE A 41 23.08 -8.95 -0.43
C ILE A 41 21.64 -9.36 -0.06
N ASP A 42 21.08 -8.77 1.01
CA ASP A 42 19.73 -9.05 1.45
C ASP A 42 18.67 -8.62 0.43
N TYR A 43 18.90 -7.54 -0.32
CA TYR A 43 18.03 -7.12 -1.41
C TYR A 43 17.95 -8.17 -2.54
N PHE A 44 19.09 -8.75 -2.93
CA PHE A 44 19.14 -9.77 -3.97
C PHE A 44 18.37 -11.05 -3.61
N ARG A 45 18.25 -11.39 -2.31
CA ARG A 45 17.39 -12.47 -1.85
C ARG A 45 15.94 -12.29 -2.33
N PHE A 46 15.39 -11.10 -2.14
CA PHE A 46 13.99 -10.80 -2.48
C PHE A 46 13.74 -10.56 -3.97
N LEU A 47 14.77 -10.71 -4.81
CA LEU A 47 14.62 -10.78 -6.27
C LEU A 47 14.33 -12.19 -6.78
N ASP A 48 14.52 -13.19 -5.94
CA ASP A 48 14.21 -14.58 -6.27
C ASP A 48 12.70 -14.76 -6.48
N PRO A 49 12.27 -15.55 -7.50
CA PRO A 49 10.85 -15.83 -7.78
C PRO A 49 10.05 -16.38 -6.60
N MET A 50 10.67 -17.13 -5.68
CA MET A 50 10.01 -17.65 -4.48
C MET A 50 9.41 -16.53 -3.61
N TYR A 51 9.97 -15.30 -3.67
CA TYR A 51 9.47 -14.12 -2.95
C TYR A 51 8.55 -13.23 -3.80
N ALA A 52 8.08 -13.69 -4.97
CA ALA A 52 7.25 -12.89 -5.88
C ALA A 52 5.98 -12.34 -5.20
N ARG A 53 5.38 -13.12 -4.31
CA ARG A 53 4.20 -12.71 -3.52
C ARG A 53 4.54 -11.74 -2.39
N ALA A 54 5.79 -11.66 -1.93
CA ALA A 54 6.22 -10.84 -0.80
C ALA A 54 6.66 -9.43 -1.25
N ILE A 55 5.81 -8.70 -1.97
CA ILE A 55 6.09 -7.40 -2.60
C ILE A 55 6.62 -6.38 -1.57
N HIS A 56 6.03 -6.35 -0.37
CA HIS A 56 6.43 -5.41 0.69
C HIS A 56 7.80 -5.70 1.28
N LEU A 57 8.16 -6.99 1.40
CA LEU A 57 9.49 -7.38 1.85
C LEU A 57 10.55 -6.93 0.84
N ARG A 58 10.28 -7.14 -0.45
CA ARG A 58 11.15 -6.68 -1.54
C ARG A 58 11.29 -5.16 -1.54
N LYS A 59 10.18 -4.42 -1.45
CA LYS A 59 10.20 -2.95 -1.36
C LYS A 59 10.98 -2.46 -0.14
N ARG A 60 10.75 -3.07 1.02
CA ARG A 60 11.49 -2.75 2.25
C ARG A 60 13.01 -2.98 2.11
N ALA A 61 13.40 -4.08 1.47
CA ALA A 61 14.80 -4.37 1.19
C ALA A 61 15.39 -3.34 0.20
N GLN A 62 14.65 -3.01 -0.86
CA GLN A 62 15.04 -2.01 -1.85
C GLN A 62 15.24 -0.61 -1.23
N ASP A 63 14.30 -0.15 -0.40
CA ASP A 63 14.35 1.16 0.25
C ASP A 63 15.55 1.32 1.20
N ARG A 64 16.01 0.23 1.79
CA ARG A 64 17.17 0.20 2.70
C ARG A 64 18.50 0.03 1.96
N THR A 65 18.50 -0.49 0.74
CA THR A 65 19.69 -0.81 -0.04
C THR A 65 20.28 0.44 -0.70
N PRO A 66 21.62 0.57 -0.79
CA PRO A 66 22.24 1.66 -1.50
C PRO A 66 21.74 1.72 -2.95
N ARG A 67 21.31 2.92 -3.38
CA ARG A 67 20.73 3.13 -4.72
C ARG A 67 21.62 2.66 -5.88
N ILE A 68 22.95 2.71 -5.68
CA ILE A 68 23.89 2.24 -6.69
C ILE A 68 23.73 0.73 -6.93
N VAL A 69 23.50 -0.06 -5.89
CA VAL A 69 23.29 -1.52 -5.98
C VAL A 69 21.95 -1.81 -6.68
N VAL A 70 20.91 -1.08 -6.32
CA VAL A 70 19.58 -1.23 -6.95
C VAL A 70 19.62 -0.88 -8.45
N ARG A 71 20.29 0.22 -8.81
CA ARG A 71 20.45 0.63 -10.21
C ARG A 71 21.28 -0.36 -11.00
N LEU A 72 22.36 -0.87 -10.40
CA LEU A 72 23.24 -1.84 -11.03
C LEU A 72 22.48 -3.13 -11.34
N ALA A 73 21.62 -3.58 -10.45
CA ALA A 73 20.81 -4.78 -10.65
C ALA A 73 19.92 -4.75 -11.90
N GLY A 74 19.44 -3.55 -12.30
CA GLY A 74 18.58 -3.35 -13.47
C GLY A 74 19.31 -2.74 -14.69
N SER A 75 20.64 -2.65 -14.69
CA SER A 75 21.40 -1.99 -15.76
C SER A 75 22.07 -3.00 -16.71
N SER A 76 22.41 -2.56 -17.92
CA SER A 76 23.21 -3.34 -18.88
C SER A 76 24.58 -3.76 -18.31
N LEU A 77 25.20 -2.89 -17.51
CA LEU A 77 26.44 -3.22 -16.78
C LEU A 77 26.21 -4.36 -15.78
N GLY A 78 25.08 -4.35 -15.08
CA GLY A 78 24.69 -5.45 -14.19
C GLY A 78 24.51 -6.76 -14.94
N SER A 79 23.90 -6.73 -16.12
CA SER A 79 23.77 -7.91 -16.98
C SER A 79 25.13 -8.42 -17.44
N TRP A 80 26.05 -7.53 -17.84
CA TRP A 80 27.42 -7.88 -18.19
C TRP A 80 28.21 -8.49 -17.04
N LEU A 81 27.97 -8.06 -15.79
CA LEU A 81 28.55 -8.63 -14.57
C LEU A 81 27.93 -10.01 -14.18
N GLY A 82 27.11 -10.60 -15.02
CA GLY A 82 26.44 -11.87 -14.80
C GLY A 82 25.08 -11.73 -14.11
N GLY A 83 24.45 -10.58 -14.26
CA GLY A 83 23.13 -10.29 -13.71
C GLY A 83 23.08 -10.30 -12.16
N PRO A 84 21.90 -10.50 -11.57
CA PRO A 84 21.74 -10.53 -10.11
C PRO A 84 22.66 -11.52 -9.40
N ALA A 85 22.87 -12.72 -9.97
CA ALA A 85 23.73 -13.75 -9.39
C ALA A 85 25.22 -13.35 -9.42
N GLY A 86 25.67 -12.70 -10.50
CA GLY A 86 27.03 -12.19 -10.60
C GLY A 86 27.31 -11.07 -9.60
N ILE A 87 26.41 -10.11 -9.52
CA ILE A 87 26.50 -8.99 -8.55
C ILE A 87 26.49 -9.54 -7.11
N LEU A 88 25.63 -10.50 -6.82
CA LEU A 88 25.58 -11.14 -5.50
C LEU A 88 26.90 -11.83 -5.14
N ARG A 89 27.55 -12.51 -6.07
CA ARG A 89 28.88 -13.11 -5.87
C ARG A 89 29.93 -12.03 -5.55
N ILE A 90 29.92 -10.91 -6.28
CA ILE A 90 30.81 -9.78 -6.03
C ILE A 90 30.59 -9.20 -4.63
N LEU A 91 29.33 -8.93 -4.26
CA LEU A 91 29.00 -8.38 -2.94
C LEU A 91 29.44 -9.31 -1.81
N ARG A 92 29.21 -10.63 -1.96
CA ARG A 92 29.67 -11.65 -1.00
C ARG A 92 31.20 -11.73 -0.91
N PHE A 93 31.90 -11.62 -2.03
CA PHE A 93 33.36 -11.55 -2.04
C PHE A 93 33.86 -10.31 -1.30
N LEU A 94 33.30 -9.15 -1.57
CA LEU A 94 33.65 -7.89 -0.90
C LEU A 94 33.31 -7.95 0.59
N GLU A 95 32.19 -8.53 1.00
CA GLU A 95 31.84 -8.68 2.43
C GLU A 95 32.90 -9.43 3.22
N ARG A 96 33.55 -10.47 2.64
CA ARG A 96 34.67 -11.20 3.26
C ARG A 96 35.88 -10.30 3.54
N GLY A 97 36.03 -9.19 2.82
CA GLY A 97 37.07 -8.21 3.00
C GLY A 97 36.88 -7.30 4.22
N ILE A 98 35.70 -7.29 4.85
CA ILE A 98 35.46 -6.47 6.03
C ILE A 98 36.41 -6.91 7.17
N PRO A 99 37.20 -6.00 7.80
CA PRO A 99 38.07 -6.34 8.93
C PRO A 99 37.28 -6.87 10.12
N GLY A 100 37.91 -7.58 11.02
CA GLY A 100 37.35 -8.00 12.31
C GLY A 100 36.86 -6.83 13.15
N ALA A 101 35.98 -7.11 14.09
CA ALA A 101 35.49 -6.15 15.07
C ALA A 101 36.34 -6.29 16.37
N SER A 102 37.47 -5.59 16.47
CA SER A 102 38.49 -5.77 17.54
C SER A 102 37.91 -5.73 18.95
N ALA A 103 36.98 -4.82 19.25
CA ALA A 103 36.32 -4.76 20.55
C ALA A 103 35.50 -6.02 20.87
N LEU A 104 34.79 -6.56 19.86
CA LEU A 104 34.04 -7.80 20.00
C LEU A 104 34.95 -9.01 20.10
N GLU A 105 36.04 -9.05 19.32
CA GLU A 105 37.06 -10.11 19.41
C GLU A 105 37.74 -10.14 20.78
N ALA A 106 38.11 -8.98 21.34
CA ALA A 106 38.65 -8.88 22.69
C ALA A 106 37.65 -9.36 23.75
N PHE A 107 36.36 -9.00 23.61
CA PHE A 107 35.30 -9.44 24.51
C PHE A 107 35.13 -10.96 24.47
N LEU A 108 35.02 -11.56 23.29
CA LEU A 108 34.86 -13.02 23.15
C LEU A 108 36.10 -13.78 23.63
N SER A 109 37.30 -13.21 23.45
CA SER A 109 38.55 -13.78 23.97
C SER A 109 38.59 -13.76 25.50
N SER A 110 38.05 -12.68 26.13
CA SER A 110 38.04 -12.57 27.61
C SER A 110 36.94 -13.44 28.24
N GLU A 111 35.78 -13.59 27.59
CA GLU A 111 34.67 -14.40 28.11
C GLU A 111 34.88 -15.89 27.83
N ALA A 112 35.60 -16.23 26.78
CA ALA A 112 35.91 -17.59 26.31
C ALA A 112 34.71 -18.57 26.40
N PRO A 113 33.54 -18.27 25.83
CA PRO A 113 32.37 -19.10 25.98
C PRO A 113 32.50 -20.41 25.20
N ASP A 114 31.95 -21.51 25.73
CA ASP A 114 31.92 -22.80 25.05
C ASP A 114 30.96 -22.77 23.84
N VAL A 115 29.83 -22.03 23.95
CA VAL A 115 28.82 -21.88 22.94
C VAL A 115 28.33 -20.44 22.91
N LEU A 116 28.18 -19.89 21.70
CA LEU A 116 27.62 -18.56 21.48
C LEU A 116 26.25 -18.71 20.80
N LEU A 117 25.19 -18.35 21.52
CA LEU A 117 23.83 -18.25 20.95
C LEU A 117 23.63 -16.88 20.32
N ILE A 118 23.28 -16.82 19.03
CA ILE A 118 23.11 -15.56 18.27
C ILE A 118 21.69 -15.50 17.73
N THR A 119 20.89 -14.55 18.21
CA THR A 119 19.52 -14.32 17.74
C THR A 119 19.24 -12.81 17.64
N PRO A 120 18.59 -12.31 16.61
CA PRO A 120 17.92 -13.01 15.51
C PRO A 120 18.81 -13.40 14.32
N LEU A 121 20.06 -12.95 14.22
CA LEU A 121 21.06 -13.15 13.14
C LEU A 121 20.56 -12.77 11.71
N VAL A 122 19.30 -13.00 11.41
CA VAL A 122 18.66 -12.79 10.11
C VAL A 122 18.10 -11.37 9.89
N ASP A 123 18.45 -10.38 10.69
CA ASP A 123 18.02 -9.00 10.42
C ASP A 123 18.70 -8.41 9.18
N MET A 124 18.00 -7.54 8.46
CA MET A 124 18.53 -6.89 7.25
C MET A 124 19.74 -6.00 7.59
N GLY A 125 20.89 -6.31 6.98
CA GLY A 125 22.15 -5.63 7.25
C GLY A 125 22.75 -5.98 8.61
N SER A 126 22.40 -7.12 9.19
CA SER A 126 22.66 -7.54 10.56
C SER A 126 24.10 -7.28 11.02
N PRO A 127 24.31 -6.56 12.13
CA PRO A 127 25.62 -6.45 12.77
C PRO A 127 26.05 -7.75 13.44
N GLN A 128 25.15 -8.66 13.76
CA GLN A 128 25.43 -9.94 14.42
C GLN A 128 26.24 -10.93 13.58
N LEU A 129 26.34 -10.68 12.25
CA LEU A 129 27.30 -11.39 11.40
C LEU A 129 28.74 -11.18 11.85
N ASP A 130 29.05 -10.05 12.50
CA ASP A 130 30.38 -9.82 13.11
C ASP A 130 30.61 -10.72 14.33
N HIS A 131 29.55 -11.00 15.11
CA HIS A 131 29.61 -11.92 16.27
C HIS A 131 29.88 -13.35 15.80
N HIS A 132 29.16 -13.83 14.80
CA HIS A 132 29.40 -15.13 14.19
C HIS A 132 30.84 -15.24 13.62
N ALA A 133 31.27 -14.21 12.87
CA ALA A 133 32.63 -14.22 12.29
C ALA A 133 33.74 -14.20 13.37
N ALA A 134 33.52 -13.45 14.46
CA ALA A 134 34.48 -13.44 15.60
C ALA A 134 34.50 -14.80 16.30
N ALA A 135 33.34 -15.40 16.58
CA ALA A 135 33.25 -16.74 17.17
C ALA A 135 34.03 -17.79 16.32
N ARG A 136 33.83 -17.77 15.00
CA ARG A 136 34.55 -18.67 14.06
C ARG A 136 36.07 -18.51 14.12
N ARG A 137 36.57 -17.27 14.33
CA ARG A 137 38.03 -17.01 14.47
C ARG A 137 38.62 -17.58 15.73
N PHE A 138 37.85 -17.67 16.80
CA PHE A 138 38.29 -18.26 18.07
C PHE A 138 37.95 -19.73 18.23
N GLY A 139 37.34 -20.35 17.23
CA GLY A 139 36.88 -21.73 17.33
C GLY A 139 35.74 -21.93 18.34
N ILE A 140 34.93 -20.89 18.57
CA ILE A 140 33.74 -20.94 19.43
C ILE A 140 32.56 -21.49 18.63
N ARG A 141 31.84 -22.46 19.19
CA ARG A 141 30.65 -23.04 18.62
C ARG A 141 29.52 -22.02 18.59
N THR A 142 28.73 -22.02 17.52
CA THR A 142 27.65 -21.05 17.38
C THR A 142 26.30 -21.76 17.19
N VAL A 143 25.24 -21.20 17.76
CA VAL A 143 23.86 -21.65 17.63
C VAL A 143 22.95 -20.48 17.26
N LEU A 144 22.07 -20.67 16.28
CA LEU A 144 20.95 -19.77 16.03
C LEU A 144 19.67 -20.36 16.62
N PRO A 145 19.20 -19.88 17.78
CA PRO A 145 17.82 -20.15 18.18
C PRO A 145 16.87 -19.20 17.46
N VAL A 146 15.95 -19.74 16.67
CA VAL A 146 14.92 -18.94 15.98
C VAL A 146 13.88 -18.48 16.99
N ALA A 147 13.84 -17.18 17.21
CA ALA A 147 13.05 -16.58 18.30
C ALA A 147 11.64 -16.12 17.88
N SER A 148 11.30 -16.22 16.60
CA SER A 148 9.96 -15.82 16.10
C SER A 148 9.55 -16.67 14.91
N TRP A 149 8.26 -16.86 14.78
CA TRP A 149 7.62 -17.63 13.73
C TRP A 149 7.83 -17.06 12.31
N ASP A 150 8.11 -15.74 12.21
CA ASP A 150 8.31 -15.03 10.95
C ASP A 150 9.77 -14.80 10.58
N HIS A 151 10.73 -15.23 11.40
CA HIS A 151 12.14 -14.86 11.22
C HIS A 151 12.72 -15.32 9.88
N LEU A 152 12.46 -16.57 9.50
CA LEU A 152 13.08 -17.14 8.30
C LEU A 152 12.41 -16.66 7.01
N SER A 153 11.10 -16.36 7.02
CA SER A 153 10.35 -15.93 5.85
C SER A 153 10.35 -14.40 5.65
N SER A 154 10.44 -13.60 6.72
CA SER A 154 10.22 -12.14 6.65
C SER A 154 11.45 -11.27 6.84
N LYS A 155 12.60 -11.86 7.20
CA LYS A 155 13.84 -11.13 7.54
C LYS A 155 14.93 -11.30 6.46
N ALA A 156 16.19 -11.13 6.82
CA ALA A 156 17.32 -11.26 5.92
C ALA A 156 17.70 -12.72 5.63
N LEU A 157 18.62 -12.91 4.69
CA LEU A 157 19.19 -14.22 4.38
C LEU A 157 20.11 -14.68 5.51
N LEU A 158 19.96 -15.92 5.97
CA LEU A 158 20.94 -16.59 6.84
C LEU A 158 22.17 -16.98 5.99
N ARG A 159 23.19 -16.12 6.01
CA ARG A 159 24.39 -16.31 5.21
C ARG A 159 25.51 -17.03 5.94
N ALA A 160 25.52 -16.87 7.26
CA ALA A 160 26.48 -17.51 8.15
C ALA A 160 25.75 -18.63 8.88
N ILE A 161 25.95 -19.87 8.45
CA ILE A 161 25.25 -21.02 9.01
C ILE A 161 25.99 -21.50 10.25
N PRO A 162 25.37 -21.42 11.45
CA PRO A 162 25.96 -21.89 12.70
C PRO A 162 26.11 -23.41 12.73
N GLU A 163 26.74 -23.94 13.77
CA GLU A 163 26.86 -25.39 14.00
C GLU A 163 25.49 -26.03 14.18
N ARG A 164 24.53 -25.30 14.79
CA ARG A 164 23.11 -25.71 14.85
C ARG A 164 22.18 -24.54 14.70
N VAL A 165 21.04 -24.82 14.04
CA VAL A 165 19.88 -23.92 13.93
C VAL A 165 18.73 -24.60 14.65
N ILE A 166 18.25 -24.00 15.74
CA ILE A 166 17.16 -24.53 16.57
C ILE A 166 15.85 -23.88 16.13
N LEU A 167 14.88 -24.70 15.75
CA LEU A 167 13.61 -24.33 15.14
C LEU A 167 12.43 -24.83 15.95
N TRP A 168 11.30 -24.20 15.75
CA TRP A 168 10.07 -24.58 16.43
C TRP A 168 9.39 -25.82 15.85
N ASN A 169 9.38 -25.95 14.51
CA ASN A 169 8.57 -26.95 13.82
C ASN A 169 9.12 -27.28 12.42
N GLU A 170 8.49 -28.26 11.78
CA GLU A 170 8.89 -28.71 10.44
C GLU A 170 8.65 -27.65 9.35
N LYS A 171 7.69 -26.72 9.51
CA LYS A 171 7.51 -25.62 8.55
C LYS A 171 8.74 -24.69 8.54
N GLN A 172 9.26 -24.34 9.71
CA GLN A 172 10.51 -23.59 9.82
C GLN A 172 11.72 -24.42 9.34
N ARG A 173 11.69 -25.73 9.48
CA ARG A 173 12.72 -26.59 8.89
C ARG A 173 12.75 -26.48 7.37
N THR A 174 11.60 -26.55 6.73
CA THR A 174 11.45 -26.35 5.28
C THR A 174 11.97 -24.96 4.88
N GLU A 175 11.59 -23.90 5.58
CA GLU A 175 12.11 -22.54 5.33
C GLU A 175 13.64 -22.48 5.46
N ALA A 176 14.21 -23.08 6.50
CA ALA A 176 15.65 -23.08 6.73
C ALA A 176 16.41 -23.76 5.59
N ILE A 177 15.90 -24.88 5.08
CA ILE A 177 16.50 -25.62 3.97
C ILE A 177 16.29 -24.88 2.64
N GLU A 178 15.05 -24.58 2.29
CA GLU A 178 14.70 -24.08 0.95
C GLU A 178 15.06 -22.61 0.77
N MET A 179 14.78 -21.77 1.77
CA MET A 179 14.98 -20.33 1.67
C MET A 179 16.40 -19.89 2.07
N HIS A 180 17.08 -20.66 2.91
CA HIS A 180 18.38 -20.26 3.47
C HIS A 180 19.51 -21.23 3.12
N GLY A 181 19.22 -22.42 2.59
CA GLY A 181 20.22 -23.43 2.25
C GLY A 181 20.92 -24.02 3.49
N VAL A 182 20.21 -24.11 4.62
CA VAL A 182 20.75 -24.73 5.83
C VAL A 182 20.82 -26.25 5.62
N PRO A 183 21.98 -26.88 5.81
CA PRO A 183 22.08 -28.34 5.75
C PRO A 183 21.17 -29.00 6.79
N ALA A 184 20.46 -30.05 6.39
CA ALA A 184 19.46 -30.72 7.24
C ALA A 184 20.06 -31.28 8.54
N ASP A 185 21.33 -31.72 8.51
CA ASP A 185 22.09 -32.21 9.66
C ASP A 185 22.45 -31.12 10.71
N ARG A 186 22.31 -29.86 10.33
CA ARG A 186 22.50 -28.74 11.25
C ARG A 186 21.22 -28.22 11.89
N ILE A 187 20.07 -28.79 11.52
CA ILE A 187 18.78 -28.36 12.02
C ILE A 187 18.34 -29.25 13.17
N VAL A 188 17.85 -28.60 14.24
CA VAL A 188 17.20 -29.28 15.37
C VAL A 188 15.82 -28.64 15.61
N VAL A 189 14.78 -29.46 15.53
CA VAL A 189 13.42 -29.02 15.88
C VAL A 189 13.20 -29.31 17.37
N THR A 190 12.77 -28.31 18.14
CA THR A 190 12.58 -28.44 19.59
C THR A 190 11.19 -28.05 20.08
N GLY A 191 10.41 -27.38 19.23
CA GLY A 191 9.23 -26.66 19.67
C GLY A 191 9.53 -25.20 20.01
N ALA A 192 8.51 -24.42 20.29
CA ALA A 192 8.56 -22.99 20.56
C ALA A 192 8.70 -22.74 22.07
N GLN A 193 9.91 -22.82 22.61
CA GLN A 193 10.21 -22.68 24.05
C GLN A 193 9.72 -21.35 24.64
N CYS A 194 9.59 -20.30 23.84
CA CYS A 194 9.10 -18.99 24.31
C CYS A 194 7.64 -19.02 24.76
N TYR A 195 6.88 -20.04 24.34
CA TYR A 195 5.47 -20.23 24.73
C TYR A 195 5.27 -21.23 25.86
N ASP A 196 6.30 -21.91 26.35
CA ASP A 196 6.13 -22.90 27.43
C ASP A 196 5.44 -22.32 28.67
N GLN A 197 5.81 -21.12 29.06
CA GLN A 197 5.20 -20.43 30.19
C GLN A 197 3.70 -20.15 30.02
N TRP A 198 3.16 -20.17 28.78
CA TRP A 198 1.75 -19.91 28.51
C TRP A 198 0.85 -21.10 28.87
N PHE A 199 1.37 -22.32 28.81
CA PHE A 199 0.60 -23.54 29.05
C PHE A 199 0.27 -23.73 30.55
N ASP A 200 1.17 -23.29 31.40
CA ASP A 200 1.03 -23.44 32.86
C ASP A 200 0.48 -22.16 33.52
N ARG A 201 0.37 -21.08 32.77
CA ARG A 201 -0.07 -19.80 33.30
C ARG A 201 -1.55 -19.84 33.71
N ARG A 202 -1.89 -19.14 34.79
CA ARG A 202 -3.26 -18.93 35.26
C ARG A 202 -3.54 -17.44 35.33
N PRO A 203 -4.82 -17.02 35.22
CA PRO A 203 -5.21 -15.62 35.40
C PRO A 203 -4.75 -15.07 36.73
N ALA A 204 -4.27 -13.81 36.71
CA ALA A 204 -3.82 -13.12 37.92
C ALA A 204 -5.00 -12.65 38.80
N VAL A 205 -6.16 -12.35 38.18
CA VAL A 205 -7.37 -11.89 38.87
C VAL A 205 -8.60 -12.65 38.34
N GLY A 206 -9.71 -12.60 39.07
CA GLY A 206 -10.99 -13.15 38.61
C GLY A 206 -11.61 -12.34 37.46
N TYR A 207 -12.54 -12.97 36.73
CA TYR A 207 -13.19 -12.37 35.53
C TYR A 207 -13.83 -11.01 35.83
N GLN A 208 -14.62 -10.92 36.93
CA GLN A 208 -15.27 -9.67 37.33
C GLN A 208 -14.24 -8.56 37.58
N ALA A 209 -13.22 -8.82 38.38
CA ALA A 209 -12.18 -7.87 38.72
C ALA A 209 -11.39 -7.43 37.46
N PHE A 210 -11.22 -8.34 36.50
CA PHE A 210 -10.62 -7.99 35.20
C PHE A 210 -11.54 -7.05 34.42
N CYS A 211 -12.84 -7.35 34.28
CA CYS A 211 -13.80 -6.52 33.57
C CYS A 211 -13.89 -5.11 34.18
N ASP A 212 -13.98 -5.01 35.51
CA ASP A 212 -14.00 -3.75 36.25
C ASP A 212 -12.74 -2.91 35.97
N ARG A 213 -11.55 -3.56 35.92
CA ARG A 213 -10.27 -2.92 35.63
C ARG A 213 -10.22 -2.33 34.23
N VAL A 214 -10.73 -3.06 33.21
CA VAL A 214 -10.68 -2.63 31.81
C VAL A 214 -11.88 -1.78 31.40
N GLY A 215 -12.92 -1.66 32.22
CA GLY A 215 -14.11 -0.88 31.94
C GLY A 215 -15.17 -1.61 31.10
N LEU A 216 -15.26 -2.94 31.22
CA LEU A 216 -16.28 -3.77 30.57
C LEU A 216 -17.33 -4.27 31.57
N GLN A 217 -18.51 -4.57 31.06
CA GLN A 217 -19.56 -5.21 31.86
C GLN A 217 -19.23 -6.68 32.11
N SER A 218 -19.23 -7.13 33.33
CA SER A 218 -18.85 -8.50 33.74
C SER A 218 -19.98 -9.53 33.64
N ASP A 219 -21.22 -9.11 33.39
CA ASP A 219 -22.38 -9.99 33.17
C ASP A 219 -22.45 -10.56 31.74
N ARG A 220 -21.55 -10.14 30.86
CA ARG A 220 -21.47 -10.53 29.44
C ARG A 220 -20.06 -10.94 29.02
N PRO A 221 -19.93 -11.89 28.06
CA PRO A 221 -18.64 -12.19 27.49
C PRO A 221 -18.12 -11.01 26.67
N PHE A 222 -16.81 -11.01 26.41
CA PHE A 222 -16.21 -10.02 25.51
C PHE A 222 -15.37 -10.66 24.40
N VAL A 223 -15.27 -9.97 23.29
CA VAL A 223 -14.34 -10.27 22.17
C VAL A 223 -13.12 -9.36 22.31
N LEU A 224 -11.95 -9.96 22.20
CA LEU A 224 -10.68 -9.22 22.21
C LEU A 224 -10.24 -8.90 20.79
N TYR A 225 -10.09 -7.61 20.46
CA TYR A 225 -9.42 -7.16 19.25
C TYR A 225 -7.96 -6.83 19.58
N VAL A 226 -7.01 -7.58 18.99
CA VAL A 226 -5.58 -7.36 19.21
C VAL A 226 -4.98 -6.67 17.99
N CYS A 227 -4.50 -5.45 18.19
CA CYS A 227 -3.91 -4.65 17.12
C CYS A 227 -2.53 -5.16 16.69
N SER A 228 -2.22 -4.95 15.45
CA SER A 228 -0.98 -5.40 14.81
C SER A 228 0.10 -4.32 14.75
N SER A 229 1.34 -4.75 14.54
CA SER A 229 2.47 -3.87 14.26
C SER A 229 2.62 -3.54 12.78
N LEU A 230 1.54 -3.36 12.06
CA LEU A 230 1.52 -3.17 10.60
C LEU A 230 2.66 -2.30 10.08
N PHE A 231 3.07 -2.49 8.84
CA PHE A 231 4.16 -1.72 8.22
C PHE A 231 3.93 -0.23 8.33
N LYS A 232 4.98 0.54 8.61
CA LYS A 232 4.91 2.02 8.73
C LYS A 232 4.22 2.62 7.51
N GLY A 233 3.19 3.43 7.75
CA GLY A 233 2.43 4.13 6.72
C GLY A 233 1.03 3.56 6.44
N THR A 234 0.61 2.52 7.15
CA THR A 234 -0.79 2.08 7.14
C THR A 234 -1.50 2.65 8.36
N THR A 235 -2.38 3.62 8.15
CA THR A 235 -3.21 4.24 9.21
C THR A 235 -4.57 3.56 9.32
N PHE A 236 -4.74 2.37 8.75
CA PHE A 236 -6.05 1.76 8.54
C PHE A 236 -6.59 1.01 9.75
N GLU A 237 -5.74 0.52 10.65
CA GLU A 237 -6.22 -0.38 11.69
C GLU A 237 -7.21 0.28 12.66
N PRO A 238 -7.01 1.53 13.17
CA PRO A 238 -8.02 2.21 13.97
C PRO A 238 -9.35 2.39 13.25
N ALA A 239 -9.33 2.85 12.00
CA ALA A 239 -10.55 3.05 11.20
C ALA A 239 -11.23 1.71 10.85
N PHE A 240 -10.46 0.66 10.58
CA PHE A 240 -10.99 -0.69 10.39
C PHE A 240 -11.65 -1.19 11.67
N THR A 241 -11.01 -1.03 12.81
CA THR A 241 -11.54 -1.48 14.10
C THR A 241 -12.86 -0.77 14.43
N GLU A 242 -12.98 0.50 14.12
CA GLU A 242 -14.22 1.25 14.30
C GLU A 242 -15.33 0.69 13.39
N ARG A 243 -15.07 0.46 12.11
CA ARG A 243 -16.04 -0.19 11.20
C ARG A 243 -16.43 -1.60 11.67
N TRP A 244 -15.46 -2.36 12.18
CA TRP A 244 -15.70 -3.68 12.73
C TRP A 244 -16.62 -3.62 13.96
N ILE A 245 -16.41 -2.67 14.88
CA ILE A 245 -17.30 -2.43 16.02
C ILE A 245 -18.71 -2.08 15.54
N GLN A 246 -18.82 -1.18 14.57
CA GLN A 246 -20.11 -0.78 13.98
C GLN A 246 -20.84 -1.98 13.36
N ALA A 247 -20.14 -2.83 12.62
CA ALA A 247 -20.70 -4.04 12.02
C ALA A 247 -21.22 -5.03 13.08
N ILE A 248 -20.50 -5.21 14.19
CA ILE A 248 -20.95 -6.03 15.31
C ILE A 248 -22.20 -5.44 15.95
N ARG A 249 -22.23 -4.14 16.22
CA ARG A 249 -23.38 -3.45 16.84
C ARG A 249 -24.62 -3.42 15.93
N ALA A 250 -24.42 -3.43 14.61
CA ALA A 250 -25.49 -3.49 13.62
C ALA A 250 -26.04 -4.92 13.41
N SER A 251 -25.43 -5.94 14.00
CA SER A 251 -25.85 -7.33 13.85
C SER A 251 -27.27 -7.54 14.39
N SER A 252 -28.06 -8.37 13.70
CA SER A 252 -29.36 -8.84 14.18
C SER A 252 -29.25 -9.91 15.28
N ASP A 253 -28.06 -10.49 15.47
CA ASP A 253 -27.82 -11.49 16.51
C ASP A 253 -27.74 -10.82 17.89
N PRO A 254 -28.66 -11.14 18.81
CA PRO A 254 -28.70 -10.49 20.12
C PRO A 254 -27.45 -10.75 20.97
N ARG A 255 -26.68 -11.81 20.68
CA ARG A 255 -25.43 -12.12 21.40
C ARG A 255 -24.32 -11.13 21.04
N LEU A 256 -24.33 -10.58 19.82
CA LEU A 256 -23.34 -9.62 19.36
C LEU A 256 -23.70 -8.17 19.70
N LYS A 257 -24.98 -7.87 19.83
CA LYS A 257 -25.46 -6.50 19.99
C LYS A 257 -24.89 -5.79 21.21
N ASP A 258 -24.76 -6.50 22.33
CA ASP A 258 -24.31 -5.97 23.61
C ASP A 258 -23.03 -6.64 24.13
N ILE A 259 -22.37 -7.47 23.31
CA ILE A 259 -21.13 -8.14 23.70
C ILE A 259 -20.06 -7.12 24.08
N GLY A 260 -19.26 -7.42 25.09
CA GLY A 260 -18.09 -6.61 25.41
C GLY A 260 -17.07 -6.63 24.27
N ILE A 261 -16.44 -5.51 24.00
CA ILE A 261 -15.33 -5.43 23.04
C ILE A 261 -14.13 -4.79 23.74
N LEU A 262 -13.05 -5.54 23.84
CA LEU A 262 -11.78 -5.05 24.37
C LEU A 262 -10.83 -4.81 23.20
N VAL A 263 -10.48 -3.57 22.93
CA VAL A 263 -9.49 -3.19 21.93
C VAL A 263 -8.14 -3.01 22.61
N ARG A 264 -7.16 -3.85 22.23
CA ARG A 264 -5.81 -3.81 22.77
C ARG A 264 -4.83 -3.25 21.73
N PRO A 265 -4.36 -2.00 21.92
CA PRO A 265 -3.50 -1.33 20.94
C PRO A 265 -2.10 -1.95 20.87
N HIS A 266 -1.45 -1.89 19.70
CA HIS A 266 -0.04 -2.23 19.59
C HIS A 266 0.83 -1.09 20.12
N PRO A 267 1.80 -1.35 21.04
CA PRO A 267 2.56 -0.29 21.72
C PRO A 267 3.32 0.65 20.78
N ALA A 268 3.76 0.15 19.63
CA ALA A 268 4.48 0.96 18.63
C ALA A 268 3.56 1.85 17.78
N ARG A 269 2.22 1.76 17.96
CA ARG A 269 1.22 2.41 17.11
C ARG A 269 0.20 3.25 17.90
N MET A 270 0.46 3.53 19.16
CA MET A 270 -0.43 4.30 20.04
C MET A 270 -0.80 5.69 19.47
N ASP A 271 0.10 6.33 18.73
CA ASP A 271 -0.16 7.67 18.17
C ASP A 271 -1.32 7.69 17.16
N GLU A 272 -1.61 6.56 16.51
CA GLU A 272 -2.68 6.45 15.52
C GLU A 272 -4.07 6.44 16.14
N TRP A 273 -4.16 6.02 17.39
CA TRP A 273 -5.41 5.95 18.15
C TRP A 273 -5.83 7.29 18.77
N LYS A 274 -4.97 8.31 18.76
CA LYS A 274 -5.26 9.64 19.35
C LYS A 274 -6.44 10.36 18.71
N GLN A 275 -6.84 9.96 17.51
CA GLN A 275 -7.93 10.58 16.75
C GLN A 275 -9.21 9.71 16.72
N VAL A 276 -9.19 8.57 17.37
CA VAL A 276 -10.34 7.65 17.43
C VAL A 276 -10.92 7.68 18.82
N ASP A 277 -12.19 8.04 18.89
CA ASP A 277 -12.96 8.04 20.13
C ASP A 277 -13.90 6.83 20.16
N LEU A 278 -13.58 5.86 21.00
CA LEU A 278 -14.40 4.66 21.21
C LEU A 278 -15.39 4.80 22.39
N THR A 279 -15.37 5.90 23.12
CA THR A 279 -16.21 6.12 24.30
C THR A 279 -17.71 6.23 23.97
N GLY A 280 -18.04 6.56 22.72
CA GLY A 280 -19.41 6.62 22.22
C GLY A 280 -20.07 5.24 22.00
N TYR A 281 -19.31 4.14 22.04
CA TYR A 281 -19.83 2.80 21.84
C TYR A 281 -20.10 2.10 23.17
N HIS A 282 -21.31 1.54 23.33
CA HIS A 282 -21.69 0.80 24.52
C HIS A 282 -20.82 -0.44 24.72
N ASN A 283 -20.34 -0.68 25.95
CA ASN A 283 -19.54 -1.85 26.35
C ASN A 283 -18.31 -2.10 25.45
N VAL A 284 -17.58 -1.02 25.11
CA VAL A 284 -16.32 -1.05 24.35
C VAL A 284 -15.24 -0.39 25.18
N ALA A 285 -14.13 -1.11 25.38
CA ALA A 285 -12.99 -0.61 26.15
C ALA A 285 -11.72 -0.59 25.30
N PHE A 286 -10.89 0.42 25.53
CA PHE A 286 -9.57 0.56 24.92
C PHE A 286 -8.54 0.45 26.04
N TRP A 287 -7.81 -0.67 26.09
CA TRP A 287 -6.94 -0.98 27.23
C TRP A 287 -5.71 -1.78 26.84
N GLY A 288 -4.64 -1.57 27.56
CA GLY A 288 -3.46 -2.41 27.60
C GLY A 288 -2.15 -1.67 27.36
N ALA A 289 -1.15 -2.04 28.16
CA ALA A 289 0.22 -1.59 28.04
C ALA A 289 1.11 -2.62 27.29
N HIS A 290 2.32 -2.21 26.93
CA HIS A 290 3.33 -3.13 26.39
C HIS A 290 3.71 -4.19 27.44
N PRO A 291 3.58 -5.50 27.18
CA PRO A 291 3.81 -6.57 28.15
C PRO A 291 5.32 -6.80 28.41
N VAL A 292 6.00 -5.81 29.02
CA VAL A 292 7.44 -5.86 29.33
C VAL A 292 7.75 -6.21 30.78
N ASP A 293 6.86 -5.89 31.71
CA ASP A 293 6.97 -6.24 33.13
C ASP A 293 5.96 -7.32 33.51
N ALA A 294 5.99 -7.76 34.76
CA ALA A 294 5.16 -8.86 35.23
C ALA A 294 3.67 -8.51 35.18
N GLU A 295 3.30 -7.33 35.67
CA GLU A 295 1.91 -6.85 35.72
C GLU A 295 1.31 -6.72 34.31
N ALA A 296 2.00 -6.07 33.38
CA ALA A 296 1.53 -5.93 32.00
C ALA A 296 1.45 -7.27 31.26
N LYS A 297 2.29 -8.26 31.63
CA LYS A 297 2.19 -9.62 31.10
C LYS A 297 1.01 -10.39 31.67
N GLU A 298 0.72 -10.19 32.95
CA GLU A 298 -0.47 -10.76 33.60
C GLU A 298 -1.74 -10.20 32.98
N ASP A 299 -1.83 -8.89 32.85
CA ASP A 299 -2.93 -8.19 32.22
C ASP A 299 -3.15 -8.62 30.75
N TYR A 300 -2.05 -8.83 30.02
CA TYR A 300 -2.11 -9.33 28.64
C TYR A 300 -2.62 -10.78 28.59
N PHE A 301 -2.14 -11.64 29.48
CA PHE A 301 -2.62 -13.02 29.58
C PHE A 301 -4.11 -13.06 29.95
N ASP A 302 -4.53 -12.29 30.95
CA ASP A 302 -5.91 -12.24 31.41
C ASP A 302 -6.86 -11.78 30.30
N SER A 303 -6.43 -10.81 29.47
CA SER A 303 -7.23 -10.35 28.32
C SER A 303 -7.46 -11.45 27.27
N LEU A 304 -6.48 -12.31 27.03
CA LEU A 304 -6.61 -13.47 26.14
C LEU A 304 -7.43 -14.59 26.81
N TYR A 305 -7.12 -14.90 28.07
CA TYR A 305 -7.73 -16.01 28.81
C TYR A 305 -9.24 -15.82 29.00
N TYR A 306 -9.69 -14.60 29.30
CA TYR A 306 -11.10 -14.29 29.53
C TYR A 306 -11.89 -13.96 28.26
N SER A 307 -11.24 -13.67 27.16
CA SER A 307 -11.95 -13.41 25.91
C SER A 307 -12.74 -14.63 25.43
N ALA A 308 -13.90 -14.40 24.83
CA ALA A 308 -14.69 -15.45 24.18
C ALA A 308 -14.13 -15.77 22.78
N ALA A 309 -13.51 -14.79 22.13
CA ALA A 309 -12.85 -14.91 20.84
C ALA A 309 -11.77 -13.83 20.69
N VAL A 310 -10.79 -14.07 19.82
CA VAL A 310 -9.73 -13.11 19.51
C VAL A 310 -9.81 -12.74 18.04
N VAL A 311 -9.78 -11.45 17.74
CA VAL A 311 -9.83 -10.90 16.37
C VAL A 311 -8.62 -10.00 16.15
N GLY A 312 -8.09 -9.98 14.95
CA GLY A 312 -7.00 -9.09 14.56
C GLY A 312 -6.67 -9.19 13.08
N ILE A 313 -5.65 -8.46 12.64
CA ILE A 313 -5.24 -8.45 11.24
C ILE A 313 -4.01 -9.33 11.01
N ASN A 314 -2.86 -8.98 11.59
CA ASN A 314 -1.62 -9.76 11.51
C ASN A 314 -0.79 -9.51 12.77
N THR A 315 -0.88 -10.45 13.71
CA THR A 315 -0.24 -10.34 15.02
C THR A 315 0.19 -11.72 15.54
N SER A 316 1.30 -11.78 16.28
CA SER A 316 1.72 -12.99 16.99
C SER A 316 0.76 -13.41 18.09
N ALA A 317 -0.09 -12.50 18.56
CA ALA A 317 -1.15 -12.78 19.53
C ALA A 317 -2.11 -13.90 19.09
N PHE A 318 -2.20 -14.20 17.82
CA PHE A 318 -2.96 -15.33 17.29
C PHE A 318 -2.42 -16.69 17.79
N ILE A 319 -1.09 -16.80 17.86
CA ILE A 319 -0.44 -18.01 18.40
C ILE A 319 -0.70 -18.13 19.90
N GLU A 320 -0.59 -17.02 20.63
CA GLU A 320 -0.85 -16.95 22.06
C GLU A 320 -2.31 -17.27 22.39
N ALA A 321 -3.24 -16.74 21.58
CA ALA A 321 -4.67 -17.06 21.69
C ALA A 321 -4.94 -18.56 21.43
N ALA A 322 -4.27 -19.16 20.44
CA ALA A 322 -4.37 -20.58 20.16
C ALA A 322 -3.86 -21.44 21.31
N VAL A 323 -2.73 -21.06 21.94
CA VAL A 323 -2.17 -21.76 23.11
C VAL A 323 -3.15 -21.72 24.29
N VAL A 324 -3.87 -20.60 24.47
CA VAL A 324 -4.91 -20.44 25.50
C VAL A 324 -6.24 -21.10 25.09
N GLY A 325 -6.32 -21.68 23.89
CA GLY A 325 -7.50 -22.41 23.40
C GLY A 325 -8.64 -21.53 22.90
N LYS A 326 -8.36 -20.28 22.51
CA LYS A 326 -9.39 -19.36 22.03
C LYS A 326 -9.60 -19.49 20.52
N PRO A 327 -10.84 -19.33 20.02
CA PRO A 327 -11.09 -19.20 18.60
C PRO A 327 -10.50 -17.88 18.09
N VAL A 328 -9.81 -17.95 16.95
CA VAL A 328 -9.04 -16.82 16.39
C VAL A 328 -9.58 -16.46 15.02
N PHE A 329 -9.86 -15.17 14.83
CA PHE A 329 -10.47 -14.66 13.61
C PHE A 329 -9.61 -13.57 12.97
N THR A 330 -9.69 -13.50 11.63
CA THR A 330 -9.16 -12.38 10.87
C THR A 330 -10.09 -12.03 9.71
N VAL A 331 -10.00 -10.77 9.26
CA VAL A 331 -10.73 -10.31 8.08
C VAL A 331 -9.73 -9.97 7.00
N LEU A 332 -9.86 -10.62 5.84
CA LEU A 332 -9.00 -10.47 4.68
C LEU A 332 -9.58 -9.45 3.70
N GLU A 333 -9.88 -8.24 4.17
CA GLU A 333 -10.29 -7.18 3.24
C GLU A 333 -9.18 -6.87 2.25
N PRO A 334 -9.44 -6.77 0.93
CA PRO A 334 -8.42 -6.60 -0.10
C PRO A 334 -7.45 -5.44 0.16
N GLU A 335 -7.96 -4.33 0.70
CA GLU A 335 -7.15 -3.14 1.04
C GLU A 335 -6.09 -3.41 2.12
N ILE A 336 -6.34 -4.37 2.99
CA ILE A 336 -5.50 -4.72 4.14
C ILE A 336 -4.72 -5.99 3.85
N SER A 337 -5.39 -7.01 3.29
CA SER A 337 -4.88 -8.37 3.14
C SER A 337 -3.70 -8.44 2.18
N GLU A 338 -3.79 -7.83 1.01
CA GLU A 338 -2.73 -7.88 -0.01
C GLU A 338 -1.36 -7.45 0.55
N ASN A 339 -1.36 -6.48 1.43
CA ASN A 339 -0.15 -5.85 1.93
C ASN A 339 0.32 -6.39 3.29
N ASN A 340 -0.60 -6.84 4.14
CA ASN A 340 -0.33 -7.10 5.55
C ASN A 340 -0.69 -8.53 5.98
N GLN A 341 -1.39 -9.29 5.16
CA GLN A 341 -1.87 -10.62 5.45
C GLN A 341 -1.45 -11.60 4.36
N GLU A 342 -2.23 -11.79 3.30
CA GLU A 342 -1.94 -12.71 2.20
C GLU A 342 -0.65 -12.37 1.45
N GLY A 343 -0.27 -11.10 1.41
CA GLY A 343 1.02 -10.63 0.87
C GLY A 343 2.22 -10.89 1.79
N THR A 344 2.03 -11.57 2.93
CA THR A 344 3.12 -11.97 3.84
C THR A 344 3.28 -13.49 3.85
N LEU A 345 4.52 -13.98 3.70
CA LEU A 345 4.78 -15.42 3.59
C LEU A 345 4.41 -16.19 4.86
N HIS A 346 4.68 -15.61 6.03
CA HIS A 346 4.47 -16.29 7.31
C HIS A 346 2.99 -16.42 7.71
N LEU A 347 2.10 -15.49 7.34
CA LEU A 347 0.70 -15.58 7.73
C LEU A 347 0.00 -16.78 7.07
N GLN A 348 0.53 -17.29 5.94
CA GLN A 348 0.00 -18.47 5.26
C GLN A 348 -0.05 -19.69 6.20
N TYR A 349 0.88 -19.80 7.16
CA TYR A 349 0.86 -20.89 8.14
C TYR A 349 -0.33 -20.81 9.11
N LEU A 350 -0.83 -19.61 9.37
CA LEU A 350 -2.00 -19.39 10.22
C LEU A 350 -3.31 -19.48 9.44
N LEU A 351 -3.26 -19.18 8.12
CA LEU A 351 -4.41 -19.23 7.22
C LEU A 351 -4.68 -20.61 6.62
N ASP A 352 -3.72 -21.53 6.69
CA ASP A 352 -3.84 -22.87 6.14
C ASP A 352 -5.12 -23.57 6.63
N GLU A 353 -5.89 -24.16 5.71
CA GLU A 353 -7.21 -24.74 6.02
C GLU A 353 -7.12 -25.92 7.00
N ASP A 354 -6.10 -26.77 6.81
CA ASP A 354 -5.94 -28.01 7.58
C ASP A 354 -5.17 -27.80 8.89
N SER A 355 -4.07 -27.04 8.82
CA SER A 355 -3.10 -26.91 9.92
C SER A 355 -3.04 -25.51 10.54
N GLY A 356 -3.69 -24.51 9.94
CA GLY A 356 -3.74 -23.14 10.48
C GLY A 356 -4.76 -22.97 11.59
N VAL A 357 -4.72 -21.82 12.24
CA VAL A 357 -5.59 -21.49 13.37
C VAL A 357 -6.65 -20.46 13.03
N LEU A 358 -6.40 -19.61 12.00
CA LEU A 358 -7.27 -18.48 11.68
C LEU A 358 -8.57 -18.94 11.01
N ARG A 359 -9.66 -18.39 11.48
CA ARG A 359 -10.94 -18.37 10.78
C ARG A 359 -11.00 -17.05 10.02
N ALA A 360 -10.74 -17.14 8.72
CA ALA A 360 -10.65 -15.99 7.86
C ALA A 360 -11.98 -15.71 7.18
N ALA A 361 -12.39 -14.44 7.14
CA ALA A 361 -13.51 -13.95 6.36
C ALA A 361 -13.01 -12.96 5.31
N ARG A 362 -13.68 -12.88 4.17
CA ARG A 362 -13.33 -11.94 3.09
C ARG A 362 -13.97 -10.56 3.26
N SER A 363 -14.95 -10.45 4.15
CA SER A 363 -15.63 -9.19 4.47
C SER A 363 -16.17 -9.19 5.88
N LEU A 364 -16.63 -8.03 6.37
CA LEU A 364 -17.30 -7.92 7.67
C LEU A 364 -18.65 -8.64 7.67
N GLU A 365 -19.36 -8.66 6.56
CA GLU A 365 -20.63 -9.36 6.38
C GLU A 365 -20.49 -10.89 6.55
N GLU A 366 -19.36 -11.44 6.13
CA GLU A 366 -19.01 -12.84 6.34
C GLU A 366 -18.51 -13.10 7.78
N HIS A 367 -17.70 -12.17 8.31
CA HIS A 367 -17.07 -12.30 9.61
C HIS A 367 -18.07 -12.29 10.77
N VAL A 368 -19.05 -11.37 10.73
CA VAL A 368 -20.02 -11.20 11.83
C VAL A 368 -20.81 -12.48 12.09
N PRO A 369 -21.39 -13.17 11.09
CA PRO A 369 -22.03 -14.48 11.30
C PRO A 369 -21.06 -15.58 11.78
N GLN A 370 -19.81 -15.62 11.29
CA GLN A 370 -18.81 -16.58 11.77
C GLN A 370 -18.51 -16.38 13.26
N LEU A 371 -18.38 -15.13 13.70
CA LEU A 371 -18.16 -14.78 15.10
C LEU A 371 -19.38 -15.16 15.95
N ALA A 372 -20.59 -14.86 15.50
CA ALA A 372 -21.83 -15.25 16.17
C ALA A 372 -21.95 -16.77 16.36
N ALA A 373 -21.63 -17.55 15.33
CA ALA A 373 -21.63 -19.00 15.38
C ALA A 373 -20.64 -19.55 16.43
N ALA A 374 -19.44 -18.97 16.50
CA ALA A 374 -18.44 -19.36 17.49
C ALA A 374 -18.90 -19.07 18.92
N LEU A 375 -19.53 -17.91 19.14
CA LEU A 375 -20.09 -17.54 20.46
C LEU A 375 -21.30 -18.39 20.87
N ALA A 376 -21.99 -18.98 19.89
CA ALA A 376 -23.08 -19.94 20.16
C ALA A 376 -22.59 -21.34 20.57
N GLY A 377 -21.31 -21.58 20.67
CA GLY A 377 -20.76 -22.90 20.93
C GLY A 377 -20.66 -23.80 19.68
N HIS A 378 -21.16 -23.37 18.52
CA HIS A 378 -21.13 -24.16 17.29
C HIS A 378 -19.74 -24.17 16.60
N GLY A 379 -18.78 -23.41 17.13
CA GLY A 379 -17.42 -23.31 16.58
C GLY A 379 -16.29 -23.58 17.57
N GLY A 380 -16.63 -23.92 18.81
CA GLY A 380 -15.64 -24.17 19.88
C GLY A 380 -15.01 -25.56 19.87
N GLY A 381 -15.54 -26.49 19.05
CA GLY A 381 -15.17 -27.89 19.09
C GLY A 381 -14.41 -28.43 17.86
N ASP A 382 -14.05 -27.61 16.88
CA ASP A 382 -13.34 -28.11 15.67
C ASP A 382 -11.89 -28.57 15.93
N GLY A 383 -11.37 -28.37 17.12
CA GLY A 383 -9.99 -28.71 17.49
C GLY A 383 -8.91 -27.93 16.74
N LYS A 384 -9.29 -26.89 15.99
CA LYS A 384 -8.36 -26.15 15.09
C LYS A 384 -7.19 -25.53 15.86
N ALA A 385 -7.47 -24.84 16.97
CA ALA A 385 -6.43 -24.31 17.86
C ALA A 385 -5.54 -25.43 18.41
N ALA A 386 -6.15 -26.55 18.76
CA ALA A 386 -5.44 -27.71 19.29
C ALA A 386 -4.48 -28.31 18.26
N ARG A 387 -4.96 -28.60 17.05
CA ARG A 387 -4.13 -29.12 15.95
C ARG A 387 -3.00 -28.17 15.59
N PHE A 388 -3.29 -26.86 15.55
CA PHE A 388 -2.27 -25.83 15.30
C PHE A 388 -1.17 -25.85 16.37
N VAL A 389 -1.54 -25.88 17.64
CA VAL A 389 -0.58 -25.93 18.75
C VAL A 389 0.26 -27.18 18.70
N ASP A 390 -0.36 -28.35 18.43
CA ASP A 390 0.34 -29.64 18.33
C ASP A 390 1.28 -29.70 17.12
N GLY A 391 0.98 -29.04 16.00
CA GLY A 391 1.85 -29.03 14.82
C GLY A 391 2.85 -27.88 14.78
N PHE A 392 2.50 -26.74 15.35
CA PHE A 392 3.28 -25.51 15.14
C PHE A 392 4.07 -25.06 16.38
N VAL A 393 3.50 -25.21 17.57
CA VAL A 393 4.10 -24.72 18.84
C VAL A 393 4.81 -25.85 19.59
N ARG A 394 4.12 -26.99 19.78
CA ARG A 394 4.63 -28.16 20.51
C ARG A 394 4.53 -29.44 19.66
N PRO A 395 5.38 -29.60 18.62
CA PRO A 395 5.27 -30.69 17.66
C PRO A 395 5.57 -32.09 18.23
N PHE A 396 6.05 -32.18 19.45
CA PHE A 396 6.32 -33.45 20.15
C PHE A 396 5.21 -33.84 21.15
N GLY A 397 4.14 -33.10 21.21
CA GLY A 397 3.01 -33.27 22.10
C GLY A 397 2.77 -32.07 23.00
N ARG A 398 1.50 -31.75 23.19
CA ARG A 398 1.09 -30.57 23.94
C ARG A 398 1.54 -30.60 25.41
N ALA A 399 1.63 -31.77 26.02
CA ALA A 399 2.11 -31.95 27.39
C ALA A 399 3.64 -31.79 27.52
N GLU A 400 4.39 -31.92 26.43
CA GLU A 400 5.83 -31.83 26.44
C GLU A 400 6.33 -30.40 26.24
N ALA A 401 6.98 -29.85 27.27
CA ALA A 401 7.60 -28.53 27.16
C ALA A 401 8.75 -28.55 26.12
N ALA A 402 8.87 -27.48 25.34
CA ALA A 402 9.94 -27.33 24.35
C ALA A 402 11.29 -26.95 24.99
N THR A 403 11.28 -26.30 26.14
CA THR A 403 12.48 -25.82 26.85
C THR A 403 13.49 -26.94 27.16
N PRO A 404 13.13 -28.13 27.67
CA PRO A 404 14.10 -29.19 27.93
C PRO A 404 14.79 -29.67 26.65
N ARG A 405 14.04 -29.79 25.53
CA ARG A 405 14.61 -30.17 24.22
C ARG A 405 15.55 -29.08 23.69
N PHE A 406 15.20 -27.81 23.89
CA PHE A 406 16.05 -26.68 23.54
C PHE A 406 17.36 -26.71 24.32
N VAL A 407 17.31 -26.91 25.63
CA VAL A 407 18.49 -27.01 26.49
C VAL A 407 19.38 -28.18 26.06
N ALA A 408 18.79 -29.37 25.88
CA ALA A 408 19.54 -30.55 25.41
C ALA A 408 20.22 -30.32 24.05
N ALA A 409 19.58 -29.59 23.14
CA ALA A 409 20.18 -29.23 21.86
C ALA A 409 21.40 -28.31 22.02
N VAL A 410 21.35 -27.36 22.94
CA VAL A 410 22.49 -26.46 23.24
C VAL A 410 23.61 -27.23 23.93
N GLU A 411 23.31 -28.11 24.88
CA GLU A 411 24.28 -28.96 25.58
C GLU A 411 24.98 -29.92 24.62
N GLN A 412 24.24 -30.49 23.65
CA GLN A 412 24.84 -31.32 22.60
C GLN A 412 25.86 -30.52 21.78
N VAL A 413 25.57 -29.25 21.47
CA VAL A 413 26.53 -28.39 20.76
C VAL A 413 27.75 -28.13 21.63
N ALA A 414 27.57 -27.92 22.94
CA ALA A 414 28.69 -27.73 23.87
C ALA A 414 29.59 -28.96 23.93
N ALA A 415 29.03 -30.16 23.78
CA ALA A 415 29.78 -31.42 23.78
C ALA A 415 30.46 -31.74 22.42
N MET A 416 30.12 -31.04 21.33
CA MET A 416 30.76 -31.26 20.03
C MET A 416 32.24 -30.83 20.07
N PRO A 417 33.11 -31.38 19.21
CA PRO A 417 34.46 -30.85 19.02
C PRO A 417 34.46 -29.37 18.66
N ALA A 418 35.34 -28.56 19.24
CA ALA A 418 35.45 -27.17 18.87
C ALA A 418 35.82 -27.01 17.37
N PRO A 419 35.17 -26.15 16.61
CA PRO A 419 35.58 -25.92 15.24
C PRO A 419 37.00 -25.33 15.17
N LEU A 420 37.74 -25.68 14.15
CA LEU A 420 39.07 -25.10 13.94
C LEU A 420 38.95 -23.58 13.74
N PRO A 421 39.83 -22.80 14.41
CA PRO A 421 39.86 -21.35 14.23
C PRO A 421 40.02 -20.95 12.77
N GLU A 422 39.11 -20.15 12.27
CA GLU A 422 39.05 -19.75 10.87
C GLU A 422 40.06 -18.62 10.59
N LYS A 423 41.09 -18.93 9.81
CA LYS A 423 42.07 -17.95 9.35
C LYS A 423 41.56 -17.13 8.18
N ARG A 424 41.99 -15.85 8.13
CA ARG A 424 41.66 -14.98 7.02
C ARG A 424 42.34 -15.45 5.73
N GLY A 425 41.59 -15.92 4.78
CA GLY A 425 42.13 -16.39 3.48
C GLY A 425 42.62 -15.23 2.61
N ALA A 426 43.48 -15.54 1.62
CA ALA A 426 44.05 -14.57 0.68
C ALA A 426 42.95 -13.74 -0.04
N GLY A 427 41.84 -14.36 -0.45
CA GLY A 427 40.72 -13.65 -1.08
C GLY A 427 40.10 -12.57 -0.19
N ALA A 428 39.99 -12.81 1.11
CA ALA A 428 39.52 -11.80 2.08
C ALA A 428 40.50 -10.63 2.22
N THR A 429 41.77 -10.90 2.12
CA THR A 429 42.83 -9.85 2.14
C THR A 429 42.74 -8.99 0.87
N ILE A 430 42.60 -9.61 -0.31
CA ILE A 430 42.41 -8.93 -1.59
C ILE A 430 41.17 -8.05 -1.52
N ALA A 431 40.03 -8.60 -1.09
CA ALA A 431 38.78 -7.84 -0.95
C ALA A 431 38.94 -6.66 0.03
N CYS A 432 39.68 -6.81 1.11
CA CYS A 432 39.97 -5.72 2.04
C CYS A 432 40.75 -4.58 1.37
N VAL A 433 41.80 -4.91 0.62
CA VAL A 433 42.60 -3.94 -0.14
C VAL A 433 41.73 -3.20 -1.14
N LEU A 434 40.87 -3.90 -1.88
CA LEU A 434 39.90 -3.29 -2.82
C LEU A 434 38.89 -2.35 -2.13
N LEU A 435 38.48 -2.67 -0.92
CA LEU A 435 37.54 -1.86 -0.15
C LEU A 435 38.18 -0.68 0.58
N PHE A 436 39.51 -0.70 0.79
CA PHE A 436 40.19 0.31 1.56
C PHE A 436 40.00 1.74 1.03
N PRO A 437 40.14 2.03 -0.27
CA PRO A 437 39.88 3.38 -0.81
C PRO A 437 38.43 3.83 -0.57
N VAL A 438 37.47 2.91 -0.69
CA VAL A 438 36.05 3.21 -0.45
C VAL A 438 35.83 3.50 1.04
N ALA A 439 36.47 2.76 1.94
CA ALA A 439 36.39 3.00 3.38
C ALA A 439 37.00 4.36 3.75
N CYS A 440 38.11 4.74 3.14
CA CYS A 440 38.74 6.06 3.32
C CYS A 440 37.81 7.18 2.88
N ALA A 441 37.26 7.09 1.68
CA ALA A 441 36.32 8.08 1.16
C ALA A 441 35.06 8.19 2.03
N LEU A 442 34.55 7.05 2.50
CA LEU A 442 33.40 7.01 3.41
C LEU A 442 33.75 7.61 4.79
N SER A 443 34.95 7.39 5.29
CA SER A 443 35.41 7.99 6.53
C SER A 443 35.46 9.53 6.46
N ILE A 444 35.97 10.07 5.35
CA ILE A 444 35.98 11.52 5.09
C ILE A 444 34.53 12.04 5.02
N HIS A 445 33.66 11.32 4.29
CA HIS A 445 32.25 11.69 4.16
C HIS A 445 31.54 11.72 5.52
N LEU A 446 31.71 10.71 6.35
CA LEU A 446 31.09 10.62 7.67
C LEU A 446 31.58 11.72 8.61
N ARG A 447 32.89 12.03 8.60
CA ARG A 447 33.48 13.13 9.40
C ARG A 447 32.96 14.50 8.97
N THR A 448 32.71 14.70 7.67
CA THR A 448 32.23 15.98 7.14
C THR A 448 30.72 16.16 7.25
N GLN A 449 29.94 15.10 7.48
CA GLN A 449 28.49 15.18 7.61
C GLN A 449 27.99 16.17 8.69
N PRO A 450 28.53 16.20 9.92
CA PRO A 450 28.08 17.16 10.92
C PRO A 450 28.30 18.61 10.48
N TRP A 451 29.46 18.87 9.86
CA TRP A 451 29.79 20.20 9.34
C TRP A 451 28.88 20.59 8.17
N ARG A 452 28.65 19.68 7.22
CA ARG A 452 27.72 19.90 6.09
C ARG A 452 26.27 20.16 6.56
N LYS A 453 25.79 19.42 7.56
CA LYS A 453 24.49 19.66 8.18
C LYS A 453 24.44 21.04 8.87
N ARG A 454 25.48 21.40 9.62
CA ARG A 454 25.57 22.72 10.28
C ARG A 454 25.63 23.85 9.25
N THR A 455 26.41 23.72 8.20
CA THR A 455 26.55 24.72 7.13
C THR A 455 25.23 24.86 6.36
N ARG A 456 24.61 23.76 5.99
CA ARG A 456 23.28 23.79 5.33
C ARG A 456 22.23 24.44 6.23
N ASN A 457 22.17 24.10 7.49
CA ASN A 457 21.23 24.70 8.43
C ASN A 457 21.52 26.20 8.69
N ARG A 458 22.81 26.62 8.66
CA ARG A 458 23.18 28.05 8.72
C ARG A 458 22.72 28.79 7.46
N LEU A 459 22.94 28.22 6.28
CA LEU A 459 22.50 28.79 5.00
C LEU A 459 20.99 28.88 4.92
N LEU A 460 20.25 27.83 5.35
CA LEU A 460 18.80 27.84 5.42
C LEU A 460 18.28 28.92 6.37
N ARG A 461 18.86 29.06 7.58
CA ARG A 461 18.49 30.12 8.53
C ARG A 461 18.85 31.53 8.01
N LYS A 462 19.92 31.66 7.23
CA LYS A 462 20.28 32.94 6.57
C LYS A 462 19.28 33.26 5.46
N TYR A 463 18.93 32.28 4.64
CA TYR A 463 17.91 32.38 3.60
C TYR A 463 16.53 32.77 4.17
N GLU A 464 16.08 32.08 5.23
CA GLU A 464 14.82 32.40 5.91
C GLU A 464 14.83 33.83 6.52
N ARG A 465 15.93 34.29 7.08
CA ARG A 465 16.06 35.66 7.59
C ARG A 465 15.94 36.68 6.46
N VAL A 466 16.62 36.47 5.34
CA VAL A 466 16.55 37.35 4.16
C VAL A 466 15.14 37.34 3.59
N LYS A 467 14.51 36.18 3.47
CA LYS A 467 13.11 36.02 3.02
C LYS A 467 12.12 36.79 3.91
N LEU A 468 12.27 36.68 5.24
CA LEU A 468 11.44 37.43 6.21
C LEU A 468 11.69 38.92 6.16
N SER A 469 12.92 39.35 5.88
CA SER A 469 13.23 40.80 5.73
C SER A 469 12.61 41.34 4.45
N ILE A 470 12.66 40.63 3.34
CA ILE A 470 12.00 41.01 2.10
C ILE A 470 10.48 41.04 2.28
N LEU A 471 9.90 40.06 2.95
CA LEU A 471 8.46 40.05 3.24
C LEU A 471 8.00 41.20 4.14
N ARG A 472 8.82 41.57 5.14
CA ARG A 472 8.53 42.76 5.98
C ARG A 472 8.62 44.05 5.17
N TRP A 473 9.65 44.19 4.33
CA TRP A 473 9.84 45.32 3.45
C TRP A 473 8.69 45.48 2.44
N VAL A 474 8.27 44.37 1.80
CA VAL A 474 7.10 44.34 0.88
C VAL A 474 5.82 44.69 1.64
N LYS A 475 5.59 44.12 2.83
CA LYS A 475 4.43 44.43 3.65
C LYS A 475 4.39 45.89 4.05
N GLN A 476 5.53 46.47 4.41
CA GLN A 476 5.63 47.87 4.80
C GLN A 476 5.36 48.81 3.63
N ARG A 477 5.93 48.52 2.43
CA ARG A 477 5.63 49.29 1.20
C ARG A 477 4.17 49.23 0.78
N VAL A 478 3.57 48.03 0.88
CA VAL A 478 2.13 47.86 0.57
C VAL A 478 1.28 48.64 1.57
N THR A 479 1.62 48.59 2.87
CA THR A 479 0.92 49.36 3.92
C THR A 479 1.07 50.86 3.69
N ASP A 480 2.27 51.34 3.36
CA ASP A 480 2.53 52.75 3.06
C ASP A 480 1.78 53.21 1.81
N GLN A 481 1.66 52.40 0.77
CA GLN A 481 0.84 52.68 -0.42
C GLN A 481 -0.67 52.77 -0.08
N PHE A 482 -1.17 51.87 0.78
CA PHE A 482 -2.56 51.91 1.24
C PHE A 482 -2.84 53.14 2.09
N ILE A 483 -1.91 53.56 2.93
CA ILE A 483 -2.02 54.77 3.74
C ILE A 483 -1.99 56.00 2.84
N ALA A 484 -1.12 56.05 1.84
CA ALA A 484 -1.05 57.13 0.85
C ALA A 484 -2.32 57.21 -0.03
N ALA A 485 -2.88 56.07 -0.44
CA ALA A 485 -4.15 56.00 -1.17
C ALA A 485 -5.35 56.39 -0.32
N GLY A 486 -5.37 56.06 0.97
CA GLY A 486 -6.40 56.45 1.93
C GLY A 486 -6.45 57.96 2.18
N LYS A 487 -5.29 58.64 2.18
CA LYS A 487 -5.22 60.14 2.31
C LYS A 487 -5.70 60.88 1.07
N ARG A 488 -5.61 60.30 -0.12
CA ARG A 488 -6.15 60.86 -1.38
C ARG A 488 -7.66 60.68 -1.54
N ARG A 489 -8.30 59.74 -0.85
CA ARG A 489 -9.74 59.44 -0.98
C ARG A 489 -10.67 60.28 -0.15
N LYS A 490 -10.16 61.22 0.67
CA LYS A 490 -10.98 62.15 1.46
C LYS A 490 -11.42 63.44 0.72
N LYS A 491 -11.16 63.51 -0.60
CA LYS A 491 -11.61 64.65 -1.42
C LYS A 491 -12.12 64.23 -2.80
N ALA A 492 -13.22 63.50 -2.86
CA ALA A 492 -14.03 63.39 -4.09
C ALA A 492 -15.40 62.77 -3.78
N THR A 493 -16.41 63.46 -4.17
CA THR A 493 -17.86 63.23 -4.06
C THR A 493 -18.31 62.09 -5.03
N PRO A 494 -19.48 61.44 -4.86
CA PRO A 494 -19.80 60.17 -5.48
C PRO A 494 -20.29 60.30 -6.93
N ILE A 495 -19.83 59.43 -7.81
CA ILE A 495 -20.44 59.20 -9.12
C ILE A 495 -20.61 57.70 -9.34
N ALA A 496 -21.80 57.43 -9.87
CA ALA A 496 -22.49 56.19 -10.28
C ALA A 496 -21.69 54.89 -10.55
N ALA A 497 -22.35 53.81 -10.16
CA ALA A 497 -22.00 52.45 -10.47
C ALA A 497 -22.03 52.17 -12.00
N SER A 498 -20.92 51.74 -12.53
CA SER A 498 -20.81 51.08 -13.84
C SER A 498 -19.96 49.87 -13.72
N ALA A 499 -20.45 48.79 -14.33
CA ALA A 499 -19.96 47.43 -14.30
C ALA A 499 -18.47 47.30 -14.54
N LEU A 500 -17.74 46.68 -13.62
CA LEU A 500 -16.38 46.20 -13.82
C LEU A 500 -16.40 44.63 -13.89
N THR A 501 -16.17 44.14 -15.09
CA THR A 501 -15.78 42.76 -15.34
C THR A 501 -14.56 42.40 -14.48
N PRO A 502 -14.55 41.20 -13.82
CA PRO A 502 -13.37 40.80 -13.08
C PRO A 502 -12.29 40.36 -14.08
N LYS A 503 -11.18 41.08 -14.10
CA LYS A 503 -9.93 40.60 -14.67
C LYS A 503 -9.55 39.30 -13.93
N ALA A 504 -9.18 38.25 -14.70
CA ALA A 504 -8.66 37.00 -14.23
C ALA A 504 -7.61 37.21 -13.12
N GLY A 505 -8.00 36.94 -11.90
CA GLY A 505 -7.11 36.91 -10.75
C GLY A 505 -6.10 35.80 -10.93
N HIS A 506 -4.82 36.12 -10.76
CA HIS A 506 -3.76 35.13 -10.58
C HIS A 506 -4.22 34.15 -9.50
N GLN A 507 -4.55 32.93 -9.92
CA GLN A 507 -4.79 31.84 -8.98
C GLN A 507 -3.54 31.66 -8.13
N ARG A 508 -3.65 31.92 -6.83
CA ARG A 508 -2.59 31.56 -5.88
C ARG A 508 -2.33 30.09 -6.04
N ASP A 509 -1.08 29.73 -6.36
CA ASP A 509 -0.62 28.36 -6.50
C ASP A 509 -0.94 27.57 -5.21
N PRO A 510 -1.90 26.63 -5.21
CA PRO A 510 -2.30 25.88 -4.01
C PRO A 510 -1.12 25.08 -3.40
N ALA A 511 -0.10 24.78 -4.21
CA ALA A 511 1.11 24.09 -3.74
C ALA A 511 1.95 24.94 -2.76
N LYS A 512 1.76 26.28 -2.71
CA LYS A 512 2.41 27.15 -1.69
C LYS A 512 1.76 27.03 -0.31
N THR A 513 0.56 26.46 -0.24
CA THR A 513 -0.18 26.26 1.02
C THR A 513 0.13 24.91 1.67
N LEU A 514 0.84 23.99 0.96
CA LEU A 514 1.41 22.76 1.50
C LEU A 514 2.68 23.14 2.29
N ALA A 515 2.47 23.52 3.54
CA ALA A 515 3.50 24.09 4.39
C ALA A 515 4.70 23.15 4.58
N GLY A 516 5.83 23.52 4.04
CA GLY A 516 7.16 23.16 4.56
C GLY A 516 7.90 21.99 3.98
N THR A 517 7.30 21.10 3.20
CA THR A 517 8.00 20.03 2.47
C THR A 517 7.47 19.94 1.05
N GLU A 518 8.13 20.62 0.13
CA GLU A 518 7.94 20.37 -1.29
C GLU A 518 8.33 18.91 -1.54
N PHE A 519 7.35 18.07 -1.91
CA PHE A 519 7.62 16.67 -2.24
C PHE A 519 8.61 16.62 -3.39
N ARG A 520 9.56 15.73 -3.28
CA ARG A 520 10.59 15.54 -4.29
C ARG A 520 9.96 15.27 -5.67
N GLU A 521 8.89 14.47 -5.70
CA GLU A 521 8.16 14.09 -6.90
C GLU A 521 7.44 15.29 -7.53
N ALA A 522 6.84 16.16 -6.72
CA ALA A 522 6.22 17.41 -7.20
C ALA A 522 7.24 18.35 -7.85
N LYS A 523 8.40 18.49 -7.23
CA LYS A 523 9.51 19.28 -7.79
C LYS A 523 10.04 18.66 -9.08
N GLN A 524 10.30 17.36 -9.09
CA GLN A 524 10.79 16.64 -10.27
C GLN A 524 9.80 16.71 -11.44
N THR A 525 8.49 16.60 -11.17
CA THR A 525 7.45 16.72 -12.19
C THR A 525 7.43 18.12 -12.80
N ARG A 526 7.54 19.19 -12.01
CA ARG A 526 7.61 20.57 -12.51
C ARG A 526 8.88 20.82 -13.31
N GLU A 527 10.02 20.32 -12.85
CA GLU A 527 11.30 20.41 -13.58
C GLU A 527 11.21 19.69 -14.93
N LEU A 528 10.69 18.45 -14.95
CA LEU A 528 10.48 17.68 -16.17
C LEU A 528 9.59 18.43 -17.17
N VAL A 529 8.41 18.89 -16.73
CA VAL A 529 7.46 19.60 -17.59
C VAL A 529 8.08 20.91 -18.12
N THR A 530 8.85 21.62 -17.29
CA THR A 530 9.57 22.83 -17.73
C THR A 530 10.63 22.52 -18.79
N VAL A 531 11.39 21.43 -18.63
CA VAL A 531 12.40 20.98 -19.61
C VAL A 531 11.74 20.62 -20.93
N LEU A 532 10.66 19.81 -20.89
CA LEU A 532 9.87 19.43 -22.07
C LEU A 532 9.32 20.64 -22.82
N GLY A 533 8.84 21.66 -22.08
CA GLY A 533 8.35 22.91 -22.68
C GLY A 533 9.42 23.68 -23.47
N ARG A 534 10.66 23.65 -22.98
CA ARG A 534 11.81 24.36 -23.57
C ARG A 534 12.51 23.59 -24.68
N SER A 535 12.34 22.29 -24.78
CA SER A 535 13.15 21.41 -25.65
C SER A 535 12.98 21.68 -27.18
N GLY A 536 11.87 22.29 -27.61
CA GLY A 536 11.54 22.50 -29.03
C GLY A 536 11.20 21.21 -29.81
N ARG A 537 11.41 20.00 -29.22
CA ARG A 537 11.17 18.70 -29.87
C ARG A 537 9.72 18.28 -29.78
N PRO A 538 9.22 17.36 -30.64
CA PRO A 538 7.95 16.70 -30.45
C PRO A 538 7.88 16.01 -29.07
N ILE A 539 6.70 16.01 -28.43
CA ILE A 539 6.48 15.40 -27.13
C ILE A 539 5.41 14.33 -27.29
N ILE A 540 5.75 13.09 -26.95
CA ILE A 540 4.80 11.98 -26.87
C ILE A 540 4.20 11.94 -25.47
N LEU A 541 2.86 11.91 -25.39
CA LEU A 541 2.06 11.84 -24.17
C LEU A 541 1.44 10.45 -24.07
N GLY A 542 1.95 9.58 -23.22
CA GLY A 542 1.50 8.18 -23.11
C GLY A 542 2.67 7.18 -23.26
N PRO A 543 2.39 5.93 -23.71
CA PRO A 543 1.07 5.37 -24.01
C PRO A 543 0.20 5.15 -22.77
N TRP A 544 -1.14 5.29 -22.92
CA TRP A 544 -2.07 4.96 -21.85
C TRP A 544 -2.55 3.52 -21.98
N LEU A 545 -2.22 2.66 -21.00
CA LEU A 545 -2.49 1.23 -21.00
C LEU A 545 -3.30 0.78 -19.77
N SER A 546 -3.79 1.73 -18.96
CA SER A 546 -4.49 1.47 -17.72
C SER A 546 -6.00 1.73 -17.85
N GLU A 547 -6.73 1.71 -16.76
CA GLU A 547 -8.18 1.84 -16.69
C GLU A 547 -8.69 3.21 -17.19
N THR A 548 -9.84 3.22 -17.86
CA THR A 548 -10.53 4.41 -18.36
C THR A 548 -10.85 5.43 -17.25
N GLY A 549 -11.21 4.96 -16.05
CA GLY A 549 -11.51 5.84 -14.92
C GLY A 549 -10.32 6.67 -14.45
N PHE A 550 -9.13 6.09 -14.44
CA PHE A 550 -7.88 6.81 -14.12
C PHE A 550 -7.46 7.75 -15.24
N GLU A 551 -7.74 7.38 -16.49
CA GLU A 551 -7.49 8.25 -17.67
C GLU A 551 -8.29 9.55 -17.56
N LEU A 552 -9.60 9.44 -17.30
CA LEU A 552 -10.50 10.57 -17.19
C LEU A 552 -10.30 11.44 -15.95
N LEU A 553 -10.09 10.79 -14.79
CA LEU A 553 -10.05 11.50 -13.50
C LEU A 553 -8.66 12.03 -13.16
N TYR A 554 -7.59 11.47 -13.73
CA TYR A 554 -6.22 11.84 -13.36
C TYR A 554 -5.32 12.16 -14.54
N TRP A 555 -5.24 11.28 -15.57
CA TRP A 555 -4.26 11.46 -16.64
C TRP A 555 -4.57 12.65 -17.53
N ILE A 556 -5.77 12.75 -18.06
CA ILE A 556 -6.19 13.86 -18.92
C ILE A 556 -6.08 15.19 -18.19
N PRO A 557 -6.60 15.35 -16.94
CA PRO A 557 -6.42 16.58 -16.16
C PRO A 557 -4.95 16.91 -15.85
N PHE A 558 -4.10 15.91 -15.61
CA PHE A 558 -2.67 16.10 -15.43
C PHE A 558 -1.98 16.60 -16.71
N LEU A 559 -2.34 16.06 -17.87
CA LEU A 559 -1.82 16.54 -19.15
C LEU A 559 -2.27 17.97 -19.46
N ALA A 560 -3.52 18.32 -19.14
CA ALA A 560 -4.02 19.68 -19.28
C ALA A 560 -3.24 20.66 -18.39
N TRP A 561 -2.93 20.25 -17.17
CA TRP A 561 -2.04 21.01 -16.28
C TRP A 561 -0.61 21.10 -16.85
N ALA A 562 -0.03 19.98 -17.30
CA ALA A 562 1.33 19.94 -17.83
C ALA A 562 1.48 20.85 -19.07
N LYS A 563 0.49 20.83 -19.98
CA LYS A 563 0.42 21.73 -21.14
C LYS A 563 0.42 23.19 -20.72
N ALA A 564 -0.43 23.56 -19.76
CA ALA A 564 -0.55 24.94 -19.28
C ALA A 564 0.72 25.39 -18.53
N TYR A 565 1.24 24.55 -17.63
CA TYR A 565 2.41 24.85 -16.81
C TYR A 565 3.71 24.92 -17.62
N GLY A 566 3.90 23.97 -18.56
CA GLY A 566 5.06 23.89 -19.44
C GLY A 566 4.97 24.76 -20.69
N ASN A 567 3.84 25.45 -20.87
CA ASN A 567 3.54 26.23 -22.08
C ASN A 567 3.75 25.42 -23.39
N PHE A 568 3.20 24.20 -23.43
CA PHE A 568 3.39 23.31 -24.58
C PHE A 568 2.60 23.81 -25.79
N ASN A 569 3.27 23.87 -26.92
CA ASN A 569 2.61 24.09 -28.22
C ASN A 569 1.82 22.81 -28.58
N PRO A 570 0.46 22.87 -28.76
CA PRO A 570 -0.35 21.71 -29.11
C PRO A 570 0.11 20.95 -30.36
N GLU A 571 0.68 21.62 -31.34
CA GLU A 571 1.17 21.03 -32.60
C GLU A 571 2.39 20.11 -32.42
N ARG A 572 3.09 20.23 -31.29
CA ARG A 572 4.23 19.39 -30.92
C ARG A 572 3.86 18.18 -30.11
N LEU A 573 2.60 18.09 -29.68
CA LEU A 573 2.14 17.03 -28.78
C LEU A 573 1.50 15.90 -29.58
N LEU A 574 1.84 14.67 -29.25
CA LEU A 574 1.17 13.46 -29.78
C LEU A 574 0.71 12.60 -28.62
N VAL A 575 -0.61 12.39 -28.51
CA VAL A 575 -1.17 11.47 -27.54
C VAL A 575 -1.22 10.05 -28.10
N ILE A 576 -0.86 9.07 -27.27
CA ILE A 576 -1.01 7.64 -27.58
C ILE A 576 -1.97 7.05 -26.54
N SER A 577 -3.13 6.58 -26.99
CA SER A 577 -4.11 5.86 -26.16
C SER A 577 -4.87 4.85 -27.04
N ARG A 578 -6.00 4.32 -26.56
CA ARG A 578 -6.74 3.25 -27.22
C ARG A 578 -8.24 3.49 -27.29
N GLY A 579 -8.92 2.69 -28.13
CA GLY A 579 -10.38 2.62 -28.18
C GLY A 579 -11.05 3.83 -28.80
N GLY A 580 -10.34 4.66 -29.56
CA GLY A 580 -10.89 5.88 -30.13
C GLY A 580 -11.04 7.01 -29.14
N ALA A 581 -10.21 7.09 -28.10
CA ALA A 581 -10.26 8.15 -27.07
C ALA A 581 -9.82 9.54 -27.58
N ALA A 582 -9.48 9.70 -28.86
CA ALA A 582 -9.08 10.97 -29.48
C ALA A 582 -9.96 12.17 -29.09
N PRO A 583 -11.29 12.10 -29.03
CA PRO A 583 -12.15 13.22 -28.62
C PRO A 583 -11.83 13.76 -27.24
N TRP A 584 -11.40 12.91 -26.31
CA TRP A 584 -11.10 13.31 -24.92
C TRP A 584 -9.88 14.22 -24.81
N TYR A 585 -8.95 14.13 -25.79
CA TYR A 585 -7.67 14.85 -25.79
C TYR A 585 -7.64 16.11 -26.66
N ARG A 586 -8.75 16.43 -27.37
CA ARG A 586 -8.80 17.57 -28.31
C ARG A 586 -8.47 18.93 -27.69
N HIS A 587 -8.75 19.13 -26.41
CA HIS A 587 -8.38 20.36 -25.71
C HIS A 587 -6.89 20.41 -25.35
N ILE A 588 -6.17 19.30 -25.50
CA ILE A 588 -4.72 19.17 -25.28
C ILE A 588 -3.97 19.29 -26.61
N THR A 589 -4.30 18.45 -27.59
CA THR A 589 -3.69 18.39 -28.93
C THR A 589 -4.64 17.82 -29.96
N PRO A 590 -4.54 18.20 -31.24
CA PRO A 590 -5.25 17.54 -32.34
C PRO A 590 -4.64 16.19 -32.74
N HIS A 591 -3.39 15.90 -32.32
CA HIS A 591 -2.65 14.73 -32.77
C HIS A 591 -2.82 13.56 -31.80
N TYR A 592 -3.32 12.47 -32.34
CA TYR A 592 -3.62 11.23 -31.58
C TYR A 592 -3.14 10.02 -32.38
N GLU A 593 -2.69 9.00 -31.67
CA GLU A 593 -2.35 7.70 -32.25
C GLU A 593 -3.09 6.59 -31.51
N GLU A 594 -3.79 5.75 -32.28
CA GLU A 594 -4.61 4.64 -31.78
C GLU A 594 -3.77 3.38 -31.61
N ILE A 595 -3.74 2.79 -30.43
CA ILE A 595 -2.96 1.58 -30.12
C ILE A 595 -3.50 0.37 -30.89
N PHE A 596 -4.82 0.23 -31.01
CA PHE A 596 -5.44 -0.89 -31.73
C PHE A 596 -5.21 -0.84 -33.25
N SER A 597 -4.63 0.25 -33.79
CA SER A 597 -4.13 0.24 -35.17
C SER A 597 -2.85 -0.57 -35.34
N PHE A 598 -2.18 -0.98 -34.24
CA PHE A 598 -0.93 -1.75 -34.24
C PHE A 598 -1.08 -3.13 -33.60
N PHE A 599 -2.13 -3.35 -32.82
CA PHE A 599 -2.36 -4.57 -32.06
C PHE A 599 -3.82 -4.98 -32.13
N THR A 600 -4.08 -6.24 -32.32
CA THR A 600 -5.40 -6.82 -32.06
C THR A 600 -5.70 -6.83 -30.54
N PRO A 601 -6.97 -6.89 -30.14
CA PRO A 601 -7.33 -6.96 -28.70
C PRO A 601 -6.62 -8.11 -27.95
N ASN A 602 -6.46 -9.27 -28.60
CA ASN A 602 -5.77 -10.42 -27.99
C ASN A 602 -4.26 -10.18 -27.83
N GLU A 603 -3.60 -9.63 -28.84
CA GLU A 603 -2.18 -9.25 -28.75
C GLU A 603 -1.96 -8.19 -27.67
N PHE A 604 -2.84 -7.17 -27.64
CA PHE A 604 -2.79 -6.13 -26.62
C PHE A 604 -2.95 -6.73 -25.23
N ARG A 605 -3.94 -7.60 -25.01
CA ARG A 605 -4.16 -8.26 -23.71
C ARG A 605 -2.95 -9.06 -23.27
N ALA A 606 -2.44 -9.94 -24.13
CA ALA A 606 -1.26 -10.74 -23.85
C ALA A 606 -0.01 -9.88 -23.56
N ALA A 607 0.18 -8.78 -24.28
CA ALA A 607 1.28 -7.85 -24.05
C ALA A 607 1.08 -7.06 -22.73
N ASN A 608 -0.15 -6.65 -22.42
CA ASN A 608 -0.47 -5.96 -21.17
C ASN A 608 -0.31 -6.86 -19.93
N GLU A 609 -0.64 -8.14 -20.04
CA GLU A 609 -0.37 -9.14 -18.99
C GLU A 609 1.14 -9.28 -18.75
N ARG A 610 1.95 -9.39 -19.81
CA ARG A 610 3.42 -9.38 -19.68
C ARG A 610 3.93 -8.09 -19.04
N ARG A 611 3.36 -6.93 -19.40
CA ARG A 611 3.66 -5.63 -18.77
C ARG A 611 3.36 -5.65 -17.28
N ILE A 612 2.21 -6.20 -16.88
CA ILE A 612 1.82 -6.32 -15.46
C ILE A 612 2.82 -7.22 -14.72
N VAL A 613 3.23 -8.35 -15.31
CA VAL A 613 4.27 -9.21 -14.73
C VAL A 613 5.61 -8.48 -14.62
N GLU A 614 6.05 -7.75 -15.66
CA GLU A 614 7.27 -6.93 -15.63
C GLU A 614 7.25 -5.90 -14.51
N GLN A 615 6.08 -5.31 -14.23
CA GLN A 615 5.84 -4.37 -13.13
C GLN A 615 5.44 -5.05 -11.81
N GLN A 616 5.69 -6.35 -11.66
CA GLN A 616 5.47 -7.10 -10.42
C GLN A 616 4.00 -7.17 -10.00
N GLY A 617 3.10 -7.43 -10.95
CA GLY A 617 1.67 -7.53 -10.72
C GLY A 617 0.93 -6.19 -10.64
N ARG A 618 1.61 -5.06 -10.82
CA ARG A 618 0.96 -3.75 -10.78
C ARG A 618 0.30 -3.44 -12.11
N GLN A 619 -0.99 -3.24 -12.11
CA GLN A 619 -1.75 -2.80 -13.30
C GLN A 619 -1.43 -1.35 -13.69
N LYS A 620 -1.04 -0.50 -12.72
CA LYS A 620 -0.73 0.93 -12.92
C LYS A 620 0.65 1.14 -13.51
N HIS A 621 0.84 2.23 -14.23
CA HIS A 621 2.14 2.60 -14.81
C HIS A 621 3.14 3.01 -13.72
N VAL A 622 4.05 2.14 -13.38
CA VAL A 622 5.11 2.42 -12.39
C VAL A 622 6.38 2.94 -13.06
N GLU A 623 6.69 2.37 -14.23
CA GLU A 623 7.87 2.68 -15.04
C GLU A 623 7.58 2.45 -16.53
N VAL A 624 8.51 2.81 -17.39
CA VAL A 624 8.43 2.51 -18.84
C VAL A 624 8.81 1.06 -19.06
N THR A 625 7.85 0.23 -19.48
CA THR A 625 8.01 -1.21 -19.66
C THR A 625 8.48 -1.59 -21.08
N SER A 626 8.71 -2.88 -21.30
CA SER A 626 9.01 -3.40 -22.66
C SER A 626 7.87 -3.13 -23.64
N PHE A 627 6.61 -3.27 -23.19
CA PHE A 627 5.44 -3.02 -24.01
C PHE A 627 5.27 -1.53 -24.34
N ASP A 628 5.51 -0.62 -23.38
CA ASP A 628 5.53 0.81 -23.65
C ASP A 628 6.57 1.16 -24.73
N ARG A 629 7.78 0.59 -24.63
CA ARG A 629 8.85 0.80 -25.61
C ARG A 629 8.49 0.27 -27.00
N GLU A 630 7.82 -0.87 -27.08
CA GLU A 630 7.35 -1.44 -28.35
C GLU A 630 6.33 -0.51 -29.04
N ILE A 631 5.33 -0.03 -28.29
CA ILE A 631 4.35 0.92 -28.82
C ILE A 631 5.04 2.21 -29.29
N LEU A 632 5.93 2.76 -28.46
CA LEU A 632 6.67 3.98 -28.78
C LEU A 632 7.50 3.80 -30.06
N ALA A 633 8.20 2.69 -30.22
CA ALA A 633 9.00 2.41 -31.41
C ALA A 633 8.12 2.33 -32.68
N ARG A 634 6.97 1.64 -32.63
CA ARG A 634 6.03 1.54 -33.77
C ARG A 634 5.45 2.91 -34.14
N VAL A 635 5.06 3.72 -33.16
CA VAL A 635 4.52 5.06 -33.39
C VAL A 635 5.59 5.99 -33.92
N GLN A 636 6.80 5.98 -33.37
CA GLN A 636 7.92 6.80 -33.84
C GLN A 636 8.32 6.45 -35.29
N ALA A 637 8.33 5.17 -35.64
CA ALA A 637 8.58 4.71 -36.99
C ALA A 637 7.47 5.18 -37.97
N LYS A 638 6.18 5.03 -37.59
CA LYS A 638 5.04 5.45 -38.43
C LYS A 638 4.98 6.95 -38.66
N ARG A 639 5.33 7.75 -37.64
CA ARG A 639 5.21 9.22 -37.67
C ARG A 639 6.52 9.95 -38.00
N GLY A 640 7.63 9.25 -38.17
CA GLY A 640 8.94 9.88 -38.40
C GLY A 640 9.45 10.71 -37.21
N LEU A 641 9.09 10.35 -35.98
CA LEU A 641 9.36 11.12 -34.76
C LEU A 641 10.63 10.66 -34.04
N GLY A 642 11.73 10.49 -34.77
CA GLY A 642 13.04 10.22 -34.20
C GLY A 642 13.47 11.31 -33.21
N GLY A 643 13.79 10.94 -31.95
CA GLY A 643 14.22 11.87 -30.91
C GLY A 643 13.12 12.69 -30.24
N ALA A 644 11.85 12.24 -30.32
CA ALA A 644 10.75 12.82 -29.54
C ALA A 644 10.99 12.65 -28.03
N GLU A 645 10.60 13.65 -27.27
CA GLU A 645 10.56 13.61 -25.81
C GLU A 645 9.34 12.80 -25.34
N LEU A 646 9.39 12.30 -24.10
CA LEU A 646 8.33 11.45 -23.53
C LEU A 646 7.82 12.00 -22.21
N LEU A 647 6.51 12.23 -22.12
CA LEU A 647 5.79 12.38 -20.85
C LEU A 647 4.96 11.12 -20.62
N HIS A 648 5.53 10.22 -19.82
CA HIS A 648 4.95 8.91 -19.55
C HIS A 648 3.98 8.94 -18.34
N PRO A 649 2.87 8.16 -18.33
CA PRO A 649 1.93 8.12 -17.22
C PRO A 649 2.54 7.81 -15.85
N SER A 650 3.66 7.10 -15.80
CA SER A 650 4.36 6.81 -14.54
C SER A 650 4.74 8.08 -13.75
N GLN A 651 4.93 9.22 -14.41
CA GLN A 651 5.21 10.48 -13.73
C GLN A 651 4.00 10.95 -12.91
N MET A 652 2.82 10.88 -13.50
CA MET A 652 1.56 11.17 -12.80
C MET A 652 1.32 10.19 -11.66
N TYR A 653 1.54 8.87 -11.90
CA TYR A 653 1.34 7.86 -10.86
C TYR A 653 2.30 8.03 -9.69
N GLN A 654 3.58 8.32 -9.93
CA GLN A 654 4.57 8.58 -8.87
C GLN A 654 4.21 9.81 -8.02
N LEU A 655 3.67 10.87 -8.66
CA LEU A 655 3.25 12.07 -7.97
C LEU A 655 1.97 11.83 -7.15
N PHE A 656 0.94 11.25 -7.76
CA PHE A 656 -0.37 11.08 -7.14
C PHE A 656 -0.44 9.90 -6.16
N ASP A 657 0.53 9.00 -6.16
CA ASP A 657 0.69 7.98 -5.11
C ASP A 657 0.72 8.59 -3.70
N HIS A 658 1.21 9.82 -3.55
CA HIS A 658 1.17 10.51 -2.25
C HIS A 658 -0.26 10.77 -1.77
N PHE A 659 -1.19 11.07 -2.68
CA PHE A 659 -2.59 11.22 -2.38
C PHE A 659 -3.27 9.86 -2.15
N TRP A 660 -3.10 8.91 -3.07
CA TRP A 660 -3.72 7.58 -2.96
C TRP A 660 -3.21 6.77 -1.78
N LEU A 661 -2.02 7.06 -1.26
CA LEU A 661 -1.48 6.51 -0.02
C LEU A 661 -1.82 7.40 1.19
N GLN A 662 -2.77 8.35 1.05
CA GLN A 662 -3.24 9.26 2.10
C GLN A 662 -2.12 10.05 2.81
N ARG A 663 -1.01 10.30 2.13
CA ARG A 663 0.12 11.09 2.64
C ARG A 663 -0.09 12.59 2.42
N THR A 664 -1.01 12.95 1.54
CA THR A 664 -1.33 14.33 1.17
C THR A 664 -2.83 14.47 0.95
N PRO A 665 -3.41 15.63 1.23
CA PRO A 665 -4.82 15.91 0.95
C PRO A 665 -5.07 16.02 -0.57
N VAL A 666 -6.33 16.02 -0.96
CA VAL A 666 -6.82 16.14 -2.35
C VAL A 666 -6.31 17.40 -3.07
N THR A 667 -5.87 18.42 -2.32
CA THR A 667 -5.24 19.63 -2.86
C THR A 667 -3.98 19.35 -3.69
N LEU A 668 -3.32 18.18 -3.51
CA LEU A 668 -2.23 17.74 -4.39
C LEU A 668 -2.76 17.49 -5.81
N ILE A 669 -3.90 16.79 -5.92
CA ILE A 669 -4.54 16.54 -7.22
C ILE A 669 -4.94 17.86 -7.87
N GLU A 670 -5.58 18.76 -7.11
CA GLU A 670 -5.99 20.09 -7.58
C GLU A 670 -4.80 20.95 -8.05
N ALA A 671 -3.63 20.82 -7.42
CA ALA A 671 -2.43 21.58 -7.78
C ALA A 671 -1.74 21.11 -9.07
N PHE A 672 -1.97 19.88 -9.49
CA PHE A 672 -1.35 19.27 -10.67
C PHE A 672 -2.37 18.76 -11.68
N SER A 673 -3.58 19.29 -11.65
CA SER A 673 -4.65 18.93 -12.58
C SER A 673 -5.45 20.16 -13.02
N VAL A 674 -5.87 20.17 -14.28
CA VAL A 674 -6.85 21.13 -14.80
C VAL A 674 -8.03 20.34 -15.35
N PHE A 675 -9.16 20.43 -14.66
CA PHE A 675 -10.39 19.75 -15.06
C PHE A 675 -11.23 20.64 -15.96
N THR A 676 -11.66 20.06 -17.08
CA THR A 676 -12.57 20.69 -18.07
C THR A 676 -13.60 19.67 -18.55
N PRO A 677 -14.82 20.09 -18.88
CA PRO A 677 -15.73 19.23 -19.63
C PRO A 677 -15.09 18.78 -20.94
N LEU A 678 -15.40 17.58 -21.39
CA LEU A 678 -14.87 17.04 -22.64
C LEU A 678 -15.50 17.74 -23.84
N PRO A 679 -14.73 18.05 -24.89
CA PRO A 679 -15.29 18.60 -26.12
C PRO A 679 -16.19 17.54 -26.83
N ALA A 680 -17.16 18.04 -27.60
CA ALA A 680 -18.01 17.14 -28.39
C ALA A 680 -17.18 16.44 -29.47
N PRO A 681 -17.34 15.13 -29.69
CA PRO A 681 -16.78 14.46 -30.83
C PRO A 681 -17.40 15.00 -32.13
N PRO A 682 -16.78 14.83 -33.30
CA PRO A 682 -17.44 15.13 -34.57
C PRO A 682 -18.64 14.19 -34.71
N PRO A 683 -19.74 14.66 -35.29
CA PRO A 683 -20.92 13.81 -35.55
C PRO A 683 -20.52 12.62 -36.44
N SER A 684 -20.79 11.41 -35.94
CA SER A 684 -20.52 10.16 -36.70
C SER A 684 -21.76 9.61 -37.44
N GLY A 685 -22.93 10.20 -37.19
CA GLY A 685 -24.21 9.66 -37.66
C GLY A 685 -24.75 8.52 -36.79
N ILE A 686 -24.07 8.10 -35.75
CA ILE A 686 -24.50 7.03 -34.86
C ILE A 686 -25.79 7.40 -34.13
N LEU A 687 -25.93 8.63 -33.69
CA LEU A 687 -27.15 9.09 -32.98
C LEU A 687 -28.42 9.02 -33.84
N ALA A 688 -28.32 9.09 -35.16
CA ALA A 688 -29.46 8.94 -36.06
C ALA A 688 -30.01 7.49 -36.10
N GLN A 689 -29.28 6.52 -35.60
CA GLN A 689 -29.65 5.12 -35.51
C GLN A 689 -30.24 4.75 -34.12
N LEU A 690 -30.32 5.71 -33.22
CA LEU A 690 -30.80 5.51 -31.85
C LEU A 690 -32.16 6.20 -31.64
N PRO A 691 -32.93 5.81 -30.62
CA PRO A 691 -34.14 6.52 -30.23
C PRO A 691 -33.82 8.00 -29.92
N GLU A 692 -34.76 8.89 -30.26
CA GLU A 692 -34.60 10.34 -30.04
C GLU A 692 -34.34 10.68 -28.54
N HIS A 693 -34.97 9.90 -27.67
CA HIS A 693 -34.93 10.10 -26.23
C HIS A 693 -34.62 8.80 -25.52
N TYR A 694 -33.45 8.68 -24.96
CA TYR A 694 -33.00 7.46 -24.27
C TYR A 694 -32.14 7.74 -23.05
N VAL A 695 -31.97 6.73 -22.20
CA VAL A 695 -30.98 6.66 -21.10
C VAL A 695 -29.88 5.71 -21.54
N ALA A 696 -28.61 6.14 -21.43
CA ALA A 696 -27.48 5.27 -21.68
C ALA A 696 -27.18 4.42 -20.44
N ALA A 697 -26.90 3.14 -20.62
CA ALA A 697 -26.62 2.23 -19.50
C ALA A 697 -25.37 1.39 -19.73
N LYS A 698 -24.52 1.30 -18.68
CA LYS A 698 -23.36 0.38 -18.66
C LYS A 698 -23.12 -0.19 -17.27
N PHE A 699 -23.47 -1.46 -17.11
CA PHE A 699 -23.21 -2.20 -15.88
C PHE A 699 -22.18 -3.31 -16.13
N TYR A 700 -21.16 -3.35 -15.30
CA TYR A 700 -20.08 -4.33 -15.35
C TYR A 700 -19.60 -4.68 -13.95
N GLY A 701 -19.04 -5.90 -13.81
CA GLY A 701 -18.46 -6.38 -12.56
C GLY A 701 -17.12 -5.68 -12.28
N ASN A 702 -17.01 -5.08 -11.09
CA ASN A 702 -15.75 -4.57 -10.54
C ASN A 702 -15.78 -4.69 -9.02
N VAL A 703 -14.77 -4.14 -8.32
CA VAL A 703 -14.69 -4.19 -6.86
C VAL A 703 -15.84 -3.43 -6.18
N ALA A 704 -16.36 -2.38 -6.78
CA ALA A 704 -17.49 -1.61 -6.24
C ALA A 704 -18.85 -2.27 -6.49
N LEU A 705 -18.98 -3.00 -7.60
CA LEU A 705 -20.19 -3.76 -7.96
C LEU A 705 -19.76 -5.16 -8.41
N PRO A 706 -19.44 -6.08 -7.47
CA PRO A 706 -19.03 -7.43 -7.82
C PRO A 706 -20.09 -8.18 -8.64
N GLY A 707 -19.67 -9.08 -9.52
CA GLY A 707 -20.54 -9.87 -10.38
C GLY A 707 -21.31 -11.00 -9.68
N THR A 708 -21.80 -10.76 -8.45
CA THR A 708 -22.58 -11.73 -7.68
C THR A 708 -23.96 -11.96 -8.31
N PRO A 709 -24.61 -13.12 -8.07
CA PRO A 709 -25.96 -13.38 -8.56
C PRO A 709 -26.96 -12.30 -8.14
N GLU A 710 -26.87 -11.79 -6.92
CA GLU A 710 -27.75 -10.77 -6.36
C GLU A 710 -27.61 -9.44 -7.13
N ASN A 711 -26.36 -9.00 -7.36
CA ASN A 711 -26.08 -7.79 -8.11
C ASN A 711 -26.53 -7.92 -9.57
N ARG A 712 -26.30 -9.08 -10.21
CA ARG A 712 -26.79 -9.35 -11.57
C ARG A 712 -28.31 -9.33 -11.63
N GLN A 713 -28.98 -9.95 -10.67
CA GLN A 713 -30.45 -9.94 -10.57
C GLN A 713 -30.98 -8.51 -10.38
N PHE A 714 -30.34 -7.72 -9.48
CA PHE A 714 -30.72 -6.32 -9.31
C PHE A 714 -30.60 -5.53 -10.61
N VAL A 715 -29.46 -5.60 -11.29
CA VAL A 715 -29.22 -4.88 -12.56
C VAL A 715 -30.25 -5.28 -13.61
N THR A 716 -30.55 -6.59 -13.73
CA THR A 716 -31.57 -7.09 -14.66
C THR A 716 -32.96 -6.52 -14.34
N THR A 717 -33.35 -6.53 -13.07
CA THR A 717 -34.63 -6.00 -12.61
C THR A 717 -34.72 -4.49 -12.82
N TYR A 718 -33.65 -3.75 -12.44
CA TYR A 718 -33.59 -2.30 -12.61
C TYR A 718 -33.66 -1.86 -14.07
N LEU A 719 -32.91 -2.52 -14.96
CA LEU A 719 -32.94 -2.21 -16.39
C LEU A 719 -34.28 -2.58 -17.04
N ALA A 720 -34.93 -3.67 -16.61
CA ALA A 720 -36.25 -4.04 -17.09
C ALA A 720 -37.33 -3.02 -16.66
N ASP A 721 -37.29 -2.55 -15.42
CA ASP A 721 -38.19 -1.50 -14.92
C ASP A 721 -37.93 -0.17 -15.64
N LEU A 722 -36.68 0.23 -15.83
CA LEU A 722 -36.31 1.43 -16.56
C LEU A 722 -36.78 1.35 -18.03
N ALA A 723 -36.54 0.21 -18.70
CA ALA A 723 -36.94 -0.03 -20.08
C ALA A 723 -38.46 -0.15 -20.28
N SER A 724 -39.23 -0.33 -19.21
CA SER A 724 -40.68 -0.24 -19.28
C SER A 724 -41.19 1.20 -19.47
N ARG A 725 -40.40 2.18 -19.10
CA ARG A 725 -40.77 3.61 -19.05
C ARG A 725 -40.08 4.45 -20.11
N VAL A 726 -38.81 4.15 -20.43
CA VAL A 726 -37.99 4.90 -21.39
C VAL A 726 -37.18 3.96 -22.25
N ASP A 727 -36.70 4.45 -23.41
CA ASP A 727 -35.72 3.72 -24.19
C ASP A 727 -34.36 3.70 -23.47
N VAL A 728 -33.72 2.53 -23.41
CA VAL A 728 -32.42 2.34 -22.76
C VAL A 728 -31.42 1.82 -23.78
N VAL A 729 -30.34 2.54 -23.97
CA VAL A 729 -29.24 2.15 -24.87
C VAL A 729 -28.12 1.53 -24.04
N LEU A 730 -27.87 0.25 -24.29
CA LEU A 730 -26.82 -0.52 -23.61
C LEU A 730 -25.48 -0.31 -24.29
N LEU A 731 -24.48 0.09 -23.50
CA LEU A 731 -23.10 0.31 -23.94
C LEU A 731 -22.22 -0.95 -23.76
N ASN A 732 -22.84 -2.12 -23.64
CA ASN A 732 -22.14 -3.39 -23.46
C ASN A 732 -21.39 -3.77 -24.75
N THR A 733 -20.26 -4.46 -24.59
CA THR A 733 -19.42 -4.96 -25.66
C THR A 733 -19.33 -6.48 -25.61
N THR A 734 -19.45 -7.15 -26.75
CA THR A 734 -19.22 -8.59 -26.88
C THR A 734 -17.71 -8.88 -26.77
N GLU A 735 -16.88 -8.03 -27.35
CA GLU A 735 -15.43 -8.13 -27.21
C GLU A 735 -14.94 -7.54 -25.89
N ARG A 736 -14.07 -8.26 -25.25
CA ARG A 736 -13.47 -7.89 -23.94
C ARG A 736 -12.24 -7.03 -24.18
N PHE A 737 -12.37 -5.73 -23.95
CA PHE A 737 -11.26 -4.76 -24.13
C PHE A 737 -10.45 -4.50 -22.85
N ASP A 738 -11.02 -4.84 -21.68
CA ASP A 738 -10.41 -4.66 -20.35
C ASP A 738 -10.73 -5.85 -19.43
N ASP A 739 -10.38 -5.75 -18.13
CA ASP A 739 -10.62 -6.81 -17.15
C ASP A 739 -12.07 -6.86 -16.61
N HIS A 740 -12.97 -6.06 -17.16
CA HIS A 740 -14.35 -5.97 -16.70
C HIS A 740 -15.27 -6.91 -17.47
N ASP A 741 -16.17 -7.60 -16.74
CA ASP A 741 -17.24 -8.40 -17.32
C ASP A 741 -18.53 -7.59 -17.33
N ASP A 742 -19.01 -7.23 -18.53
CA ASP A 742 -20.31 -6.59 -18.69
C ASP A 742 -21.43 -7.52 -18.19
N PHE A 743 -22.44 -6.96 -17.53
CA PHE A 743 -23.63 -7.72 -17.13
C PHE A 743 -24.61 -7.79 -18.33
N PRO A 744 -24.73 -8.93 -19.01
CA PRO A 744 -25.64 -9.05 -20.13
C PRO A 744 -27.09 -9.16 -19.63
N PRO A 745 -27.96 -8.14 -19.83
CA PRO A 745 -29.37 -8.30 -19.60
C PRO A 745 -30.00 -9.11 -20.73
N SER A 746 -31.04 -9.88 -20.45
CA SER A 746 -31.92 -10.41 -21.48
C SER A 746 -32.61 -9.22 -22.15
N LEU A 747 -32.39 -9.03 -23.46
CA LEU A 747 -32.97 -7.96 -24.23
C LEU A 747 -34.51 -8.16 -24.32
N ARG A 748 -35.27 -7.47 -23.47
CA ARG A 748 -36.70 -7.41 -23.49
C ARG A 748 -37.17 -5.96 -23.28
N GLY A 749 -38.25 -5.55 -23.93
CA GLY A 749 -38.75 -4.18 -23.84
C GLY A 749 -37.99 -3.19 -24.73
N ARG A 750 -37.83 -1.94 -24.24
CA ARG A 750 -37.17 -0.84 -24.96
C ARG A 750 -35.66 -0.83 -24.69
N LEU A 751 -34.97 -1.99 -24.82
CA LEU A 751 -33.53 -2.14 -24.66
C LEU A 751 -32.86 -2.23 -26.04
N HIS A 752 -31.94 -1.32 -26.32
CA HIS A 752 -31.23 -1.22 -27.58
C HIS A 752 -29.72 -1.49 -27.34
N SER A 753 -29.13 -2.37 -28.14
CA SER A 753 -27.68 -2.64 -28.10
C SER A 753 -26.96 -1.87 -29.20
N ILE A 754 -25.79 -1.33 -28.89
CA ILE A 754 -24.92 -0.66 -29.86
C ILE A 754 -23.62 -1.46 -30.13
N ASP A 755 -23.53 -2.70 -29.68
CA ASP A 755 -22.34 -3.52 -29.84
C ASP A 755 -21.87 -3.62 -31.30
N HIS A 756 -22.81 -3.75 -32.23
CA HIS A 756 -22.53 -3.83 -33.66
C HIS A 756 -21.96 -2.55 -34.30
N LEU A 757 -21.99 -1.42 -33.56
CA LEU A 757 -21.42 -0.13 -34.01
C LEU A 757 -20.01 0.07 -33.52
N MET A 758 -19.53 -0.82 -32.67
CA MET A 758 -18.22 -0.69 -31.98
C MET A 758 -17.16 -1.61 -32.57
N THR A 759 -15.96 -1.08 -32.74
CA THR A 759 -14.74 -1.81 -33.08
C THR A 759 -13.69 -1.53 -32.00
N PRO A 760 -12.61 -2.30 -31.94
CA PRO A 760 -11.53 -2.01 -31.00
C PRO A 760 -11.03 -0.56 -31.07
N GLU A 761 -10.94 0.01 -32.28
CA GLU A 761 -10.39 1.34 -32.52
C GLU A 761 -11.36 2.49 -32.23
N ASN A 762 -12.69 2.24 -32.10
CA ASN A 762 -13.70 3.29 -31.96
C ASN A 762 -14.61 3.14 -30.75
N ASN A 763 -14.50 2.06 -29.96
CA ASN A 763 -15.49 1.73 -28.92
C ASN A 763 -15.71 2.85 -27.89
N LEU A 764 -14.66 3.54 -27.43
CA LEU A 764 -14.78 4.66 -26.49
C LEU A 764 -15.33 5.91 -27.14
N ALA A 765 -15.03 6.14 -28.43
CA ALA A 765 -15.59 7.26 -29.18
C ALA A 765 -17.11 7.11 -29.34
N VAL A 766 -17.56 5.91 -29.77
CA VAL A 766 -18.98 5.57 -29.93
C VAL A 766 -19.72 5.70 -28.58
N GLN A 767 -19.21 5.07 -27.53
CA GLN A 767 -19.81 5.16 -26.20
C GLN A 767 -19.87 6.61 -25.68
N THR A 768 -18.86 7.43 -25.97
CA THR A 768 -18.82 8.85 -25.59
C THR A 768 -19.93 9.63 -26.33
N GLU A 769 -20.11 9.40 -27.61
CA GLU A 769 -21.14 10.06 -28.42
C GLU A 769 -22.54 9.67 -27.93
N VAL A 770 -22.78 8.37 -27.70
CA VAL A 770 -24.05 7.86 -27.18
C VAL A 770 -24.37 8.42 -25.78
N ILE A 771 -23.37 8.45 -24.86
CA ILE A 771 -23.55 9.05 -23.53
C ILE A 771 -23.93 10.52 -23.65
N ARG A 772 -23.29 11.28 -24.54
CA ARG A 772 -23.54 12.71 -24.73
C ARG A 772 -24.95 12.98 -25.27
N GLY A 773 -25.47 12.12 -26.15
CA GLY A 773 -26.83 12.22 -26.70
C GLY A 773 -27.92 11.77 -25.73
N ALA A 774 -27.58 11.07 -24.65
CA ALA A 774 -28.55 10.53 -23.71
C ALA A 774 -29.13 11.61 -22.78
N ARG A 775 -30.36 11.43 -22.33
CA ARG A 775 -31.02 12.22 -21.29
C ARG A 775 -30.38 12.00 -19.91
N GLY A 776 -29.75 10.84 -19.69
CA GLY A 776 -29.06 10.47 -18.50
C GLY A 776 -28.22 9.21 -18.68
N PHE A 777 -27.34 8.94 -17.74
CA PHE A 777 -26.49 7.75 -17.69
C PHE A 777 -26.73 6.99 -16.39
N VAL A 778 -26.89 5.67 -16.49
CA VAL A 778 -26.95 4.75 -15.35
C VAL A 778 -25.90 3.66 -15.52
N GLY A 779 -25.15 3.33 -14.45
CA GLY A 779 -24.15 2.28 -14.57
C GLY A 779 -23.34 2.02 -13.33
N THR A 780 -22.41 1.09 -13.44
CA THR A 780 -21.47 0.78 -12.36
C THR A 780 -20.62 2.00 -12.01
N TYR A 781 -20.41 2.25 -10.72
CA TYR A 781 -19.48 3.26 -10.25
C TYR A 781 -18.07 2.96 -10.79
N GLY A 782 -17.47 3.89 -11.53
CA GLY A 782 -16.16 3.73 -12.19
C GLY A 782 -16.01 4.61 -13.44
N GLY A 783 -15.20 4.15 -14.39
CA GLY A 783 -14.77 4.94 -15.55
C GLY A 783 -15.90 5.62 -16.33
N PHE A 784 -16.93 4.89 -16.71
CA PHE A 784 -18.04 5.45 -17.49
C PHE A 784 -18.93 6.38 -16.69
N SER A 785 -19.04 6.15 -15.37
CA SER A 785 -19.77 7.08 -14.50
C SER A 785 -19.05 8.41 -14.30
N TYR A 786 -17.73 8.48 -14.57
CA TYR A 786 -16.98 9.73 -14.64
C TYR A 786 -17.05 10.37 -16.02
N LEU A 787 -17.14 9.56 -17.09
CA LEU A 787 -17.23 10.05 -18.45
C LEU A 787 -18.51 10.87 -18.67
N ALA A 788 -19.64 10.35 -18.20
CA ALA A 788 -20.93 10.95 -18.46
C ALA A 788 -21.07 12.40 -17.93
N PRO A 789 -20.70 12.75 -16.68
CA PRO A 789 -20.73 14.15 -16.24
C PRO A 789 -19.79 15.05 -17.05
N LEU A 790 -18.62 14.55 -17.45
CA LEU A 790 -17.68 15.30 -18.28
C LEU A 790 -18.23 15.55 -19.70
N CYS A 791 -19.16 14.71 -20.16
CA CYS A 791 -19.90 14.91 -21.41
C CYS A 791 -21.14 15.79 -21.27
N GLY A 792 -21.48 16.25 -20.07
CA GLY A 792 -22.67 17.06 -19.79
C GLY A 792 -23.92 16.24 -19.42
N THR A 793 -23.81 14.92 -19.25
CA THR A 793 -24.91 13.99 -19.00
C THR A 793 -25.04 13.70 -17.52
N ASN A 794 -26.26 13.80 -16.97
CA ASN A 794 -26.54 13.48 -15.57
C ASN A 794 -26.35 11.99 -15.31
N THR A 795 -25.76 11.63 -14.17
CA THR A 795 -25.28 10.28 -13.90
C THR A 795 -25.80 9.73 -12.58
N LEU A 796 -26.28 8.48 -12.60
CA LEU A 796 -26.47 7.63 -11.42
C LEU A 796 -25.41 6.51 -11.45
N ALA A 797 -24.52 6.53 -10.48
CA ALA A 797 -23.39 5.60 -10.36
C ALA A 797 -23.65 4.58 -9.24
N PHE A 798 -23.87 3.33 -9.60
CA PHE A 798 -24.31 2.27 -8.68
C PHE A 798 -23.14 1.48 -8.11
N TYR A 799 -23.24 1.16 -6.82
CA TYR A 799 -22.33 0.25 -6.12
C TYR A 799 -23.09 -0.56 -5.07
N SER A 800 -22.61 -1.75 -4.75
CA SER A 800 -23.14 -2.61 -3.67
C SER A 800 -22.12 -2.85 -2.58
N HIS A 801 -20.86 -2.60 -2.87
CA HIS A 801 -19.75 -2.92 -1.98
C HIS A 801 -18.99 -1.64 -1.59
N ALA A 802 -19.30 -1.09 -0.41
CA ALA A 802 -18.69 0.16 0.04
C ALA A 802 -17.18 0.03 0.29
N SER A 803 -16.68 -1.16 0.67
CA SER A 803 -15.26 -1.45 0.86
C SER A 803 -14.47 -1.51 -0.47
N GLY A 804 -15.14 -1.75 -1.60
CA GLY A 804 -14.55 -1.62 -2.94
C GLY A 804 -14.37 -0.18 -3.42
N PHE A 805 -14.82 0.78 -2.63
CA PHE A 805 -14.65 2.20 -2.87
C PHE A 805 -13.29 2.67 -2.38
N ARG A 806 -12.49 3.21 -3.27
CA ARG A 806 -11.47 4.13 -2.81
C ARG A 806 -12.15 5.48 -2.63
N PHE A 807 -12.42 5.84 -1.39
CA PHE A 807 -13.03 7.14 -1.02
C PHE A 807 -12.28 8.33 -1.63
N ASP A 808 -10.98 8.19 -1.85
CA ASP A 808 -10.13 9.16 -2.52
C ASP A 808 -10.63 9.51 -3.92
N HIS A 809 -11.01 8.49 -4.72
CA HIS A 809 -11.51 8.72 -6.09
C HIS A 809 -12.89 9.38 -6.06
N LEU A 810 -13.75 8.97 -5.12
CA LEU A 810 -15.06 9.58 -4.92
C LEU A 810 -14.94 11.03 -4.47
N GLU A 811 -14.01 11.34 -3.55
CA GLU A 811 -13.74 12.71 -3.11
C GLU A 811 -13.31 13.61 -4.28
N VAL A 812 -12.37 13.13 -5.10
CA VAL A 812 -11.94 13.87 -6.30
C VAL A 812 -13.12 14.07 -7.26
N ALA A 813 -13.87 13.00 -7.57
CA ALA A 813 -15.02 13.06 -8.48
C ALA A 813 -16.09 14.06 -7.98
N LYS A 814 -16.49 13.99 -6.72
CA LYS A 814 -17.45 14.92 -6.12
C LYS A 814 -16.99 16.38 -6.18
N ARG A 815 -15.76 16.66 -5.81
CA ARG A 815 -15.19 18.02 -5.85
C ARG A 815 -15.12 18.56 -7.27
N VAL A 816 -14.62 17.74 -8.21
CA VAL A 816 -14.46 18.11 -9.61
C VAL A 816 -15.81 18.42 -10.24
N PHE A 817 -16.76 17.50 -10.15
CA PHE A 817 -18.05 17.66 -10.80
C PHE A 817 -18.88 18.77 -10.18
N SER A 818 -18.82 18.96 -8.85
CA SER A 818 -19.44 20.11 -8.19
C SER A 818 -18.84 21.43 -8.65
N ALA A 819 -17.50 21.51 -8.73
CA ALA A 819 -16.81 22.74 -9.18
C ALA A 819 -17.06 23.04 -10.66
N LEU A 820 -17.11 22.05 -11.52
CA LEU A 820 -17.44 22.20 -12.94
C LEU A 820 -18.90 22.59 -13.16
N GLY A 821 -19.84 21.99 -12.42
CA GLY A 821 -21.27 22.33 -12.43
C GLY A 821 -21.51 23.77 -11.99
N ALA A 822 -20.86 24.24 -10.93
CA ALA A 822 -20.96 25.63 -10.46
C ALA A 822 -20.42 26.66 -11.47
N ARG A 823 -19.46 26.27 -12.33
CA ARG A 823 -18.89 27.14 -13.38
C ARG A 823 -19.75 27.17 -14.66
N SER A 824 -20.66 26.22 -14.83
CA SER A 824 -21.53 26.08 -16.02
C SER A 824 -22.70 27.07 -15.99
N GLY A 825 -22.43 28.39 -15.86
CA GLY A 825 -23.42 29.47 -15.93
C GLY A 825 -23.97 29.67 -17.36
N ALA A 826 -25.09 30.41 -17.46
CA ALA A 826 -25.74 30.72 -18.73
C ALA A 826 -24.76 31.39 -19.72
N GLY A 827 -24.43 30.69 -20.81
CA GLY A 827 -23.53 31.20 -21.88
C GLY A 827 -22.33 30.31 -22.23
N GLN A 828 -22.08 29.19 -21.52
CA GLN A 828 -21.00 28.26 -21.89
C GLN A 828 -21.50 27.10 -22.77
N THR A 829 -20.77 26.87 -23.87
CA THR A 829 -21.04 25.77 -24.83
C THR A 829 -20.79 24.36 -24.25
N LEU A 830 -20.01 24.23 -23.17
CA LEU A 830 -19.66 22.96 -22.54
C LEU A 830 -20.22 22.96 -21.10
N ARG A 831 -21.18 22.08 -20.84
CA ARG A 831 -21.79 21.85 -19.51
C ARG A 831 -21.23 20.60 -18.86
N CYS A 832 -21.17 20.57 -17.52
CA CYS A 832 -20.91 19.37 -16.74
C CYS A 832 -22.24 18.84 -16.20
N GLY A 833 -22.48 17.52 -16.34
CA GLY A 833 -23.63 16.84 -15.76
C GLY A 833 -23.50 16.64 -14.26
N THR A 834 -24.60 16.31 -13.59
CA THR A 834 -24.61 15.92 -12.17
C THR A 834 -24.06 14.52 -12.00
N PHE A 835 -23.37 14.28 -10.86
CA PHE A 835 -22.88 12.98 -10.47
C PHE A 835 -23.49 12.57 -9.13
N THR A 836 -24.25 11.48 -9.12
CA THR A 836 -24.92 10.94 -7.92
C THR A 836 -24.53 9.48 -7.74
N GLU A 837 -23.89 9.16 -6.62
CA GLU A 837 -23.62 7.79 -6.23
C GLU A 837 -24.86 7.17 -5.58
N VAL A 838 -25.09 5.88 -5.87
CA VAL A 838 -26.25 5.12 -5.40
C VAL A 838 -25.80 3.81 -4.77
N ASP A 839 -26.04 3.66 -3.45
CA ASP A 839 -25.83 2.40 -2.74
C ASP A 839 -27.01 1.46 -3.01
N LEU A 840 -26.74 0.29 -3.59
CA LEU A 840 -27.76 -0.72 -3.90
C LEU A 840 -28.46 -1.30 -2.67
N ARG A 841 -27.86 -1.15 -1.50
CA ARG A 841 -28.43 -1.62 -0.23
C ARG A 841 -29.43 -0.64 0.37
N ALA A 842 -29.54 0.58 -0.21
CA ALA A 842 -30.51 1.56 0.26
C ALA A 842 -31.93 1.16 -0.17
N ALA A 843 -32.89 1.34 0.72
CA ALA A 843 -34.30 1.12 0.39
C ALA A 843 -34.74 2.03 -0.76
N ASP A 844 -35.64 1.56 -1.63
CA ASP A 844 -36.24 2.30 -2.73
C ASP A 844 -35.35 2.64 -3.95
N VAL A 845 -34.18 1.99 -4.11
CA VAL A 845 -33.29 2.22 -5.27
C VAL A 845 -33.99 1.94 -6.61
N LEU A 846 -34.92 0.99 -6.66
CA LEU A 846 -35.71 0.67 -7.90
C LEU A 846 -36.57 1.83 -8.40
N ARG A 847 -36.87 2.83 -7.54
CA ARG A 847 -37.64 4.01 -7.89
C ARG A 847 -36.80 5.18 -8.42
N LEU A 848 -35.46 5.06 -8.39
CA LEU A 848 -34.58 6.09 -8.92
C LEU A 848 -34.62 6.10 -10.45
N GLY A 849 -34.83 7.26 -11.01
CA GLY A 849 -34.86 7.48 -12.45
C GLY A 849 -34.71 8.97 -12.77
N PHE A 850 -34.65 9.30 -14.05
CA PHE A 850 -34.61 10.70 -14.50
C PHE A 850 -36.06 11.16 -14.72
N ALA A 851 -36.49 12.21 -13.99
CA ALA A 851 -37.86 12.80 -14.18
C ALA A 851 -37.95 13.42 -15.55
N GLY A 852 -39.17 13.25 -16.18
CA GLY A 852 -39.40 13.71 -17.55
C GLY A 852 -39.35 15.24 -17.71
N ALA A 853 -38.99 15.66 -18.90
CA ALA A 853 -39.10 16.99 -19.51
C ALA A 853 -38.28 18.17 -18.97
N ASP A 854 -37.87 18.22 -17.70
CA ASP A 854 -37.02 19.30 -17.21
C ASP A 854 -35.57 18.83 -16.92
N HIS A 855 -34.61 19.38 -17.66
CA HIS A 855 -33.19 18.99 -17.69
C HIS A 855 -32.41 19.17 -16.38
N THR A 856 -33.03 19.45 -15.24
CA THR A 856 -32.35 19.92 -14.04
C THR A 856 -32.60 19.14 -12.76
N SER A 857 -33.49 18.17 -12.70
CA SER A 857 -33.79 17.45 -11.45
C SER A 857 -33.74 15.92 -11.59
N ILE A 858 -32.96 15.29 -10.70
CA ILE A 858 -33.09 13.89 -10.36
C ILE A 858 -34.27 13.79 -9.41
N GLY A 859 -35.40 13.26 -9.89
CA GLY A 859 -36.61 13.08 -9.08
C GLY A 859 -36.74 11.67 -8.55
N VAL A 860 -37.10 11.54 -7.25
CA VAL A 860 -37.72 10.31 -6.78
C VAL A 860 -39.14 10.32 -7.26
N ALA A 861 -39.51 9.40 -8.16
CA ALA A 861 -40.90 9.21 -8.54
C ALA A 861 -41.69 8.75 -7.31
N ARG A 862 -42.64 9.58 -6.82
CA ARG A 862 -43.60 9.23 -5.78
C ARG A 862 -44.62 8.21 -6.26
#